data_0a609fe80e576225f0ce93205790ea54
#
_entry.id   0a609fe80e576225f0ce93205790ea54
#
_cell.length_a   1.000
_cell.length_b   1.000
_cell.length_c   1.000
_cell.angle_alpha   90.00
_cell.angle_beta   90.00
_cell.angle_gamma   90.00
#
_symmetry.space_group_name_H-M   'P 1'
#
loop_
_entity.id
_entity.type
_entity.pdbx_description
1 polymer ?
#
loop_
_entity_poly.entity_id
_entity_poly.type
_entity_poly.pdbx_seq_one_letter_code
_entity_poly.pdbx_strand_id
1 'polypeptide(L)'
;MKLNSLYIALLASITTNAYANSTDLERIEVKGSYFNDYKVDNANGALRTSASLLETAQSVTVITDTIISEQLATTLGEVLTNDASLTAGSQQRNREVFNLRGFELSSSTGYLRDGHQHWSHYQQPIEILQQVEVIKGPSSILYGQSGPGGLVNMVTKKPTAQTLFNASADVDQHGSTRFMVDAAGALTESEDLRARGILVKQDVEYWREYQNGENRERDRFLGALVVDYDISDNALVRVHYDRTDDKAGLDTGAWIDDNANVIGDDKTIRDMSWAFTDITVENVGVDLEVFLTDNWQVKLGYNEQTFERQRFESSPSRNSYITQTNTYTSNPYDRFDDWQFKTAFIDFIGEFETAGIQHQFLIGANSLDYYYGQLKTNADSFDFTAGDNEPTRPNVSYKSDLTKSETEYDYYGVYAQDLITFSEQWQVSVGARFDKQTREGQNNESFLPKFGVLYHPNASATIYASYTEGFEPQNETITNDKDINFGMEIDAITSEQKEIGIKWQLFDDRLMLTSAIFDISKEGTLVSEQLETPIGSVTTETNQVGEQRHKGFEIAAQGAATDRLFVMASAMYLDANYERANEDLQGKRPVDAPKWSASLWTRYELNDAIAFNAGAFYEGERFADSDNTITKDAYTRVDVGATYKFNLSNTDINLRLNVENLFDTDYLGGGGNGNVTVGEGTNLRLAAQFSF
;
A
#
# COMPACT_ATOMS: atom_id res chain seq x y z
N MET A 1 -21.77 19.66 22.25
CA MET A 1 -20.42 20.19 22.02
C MET A 1 -19.97 21.02 23.23
N LYS A 2 -19.20 20.42 24.12
CA LYS A 2 -18.48 21.12 25.19
C LYS A 2 -17.03 20.64 25.11
N LEU A 3 -16.17 21.39 24.44
CA LEU A 3 -14.73 21.25 24.58
C LEU A 3 -14.36 21.59 26.01
N ASN A 4 -13.77 20.62 26.69
CA ASN A 4 -13.28 20.81 28.03
C ASN A 4 -12.04 21.70 28.02
N SER A 5 -12.10 22.77 28.85
CA SER A 5 -11.09 23.81 28.99
C SER A 5 -9.71 23.35 29.53
N LEU A 6 -9.44 22.05 29.54
CA LEU A 6 -8.20 21.49 30.07
C LEU A 6 -7.05 21.42 29.01
N TYR A 7 -7.36 21.51 27.73
CA TYR A 7 -6.37 21.40 26.66
C TYR A 7 -5.62 22.71 26.35
N ILE A 8 -6.16 23.85 26.77
CA ILE A 8 -5.54 25.16 26.53
C ILE A 8 -4.52 25.53 27.62
N ALA A 9 -4.56 24.91 28.78
CA ALA A 9 -3.65 25.23 29.90
C ALA A 9 -2.24 24.58 29.75
N LEU A 10 -2.05 23.58 28.91
CA LEU A 10 -0.75 22.93 28.74
C LEU A 10 0.17 23.67 27.74
N LEU A 11 -0.39 24.49 26.88
CA LEU A 11 0.38 25.27 25.86
C LEU A 11 0.86 26.63 26.37
N ALA A 12 0.43 27.09 27.53
CA ALA A 12 0.72 28.45 28.04
C ALA A 12 1.85 28.52 29.06
N SER A 13 2.53 27.43 29.43
CA SER A 13 3.52 27.43 30.51
C SER A 13 4.97 27.13 30.06
N ILE A 14 5.28 27.11 28.77
CA ILE A 14 6.66 26.89 28.28
C ILE A 14 7.21 28.20 27.68
N THR A 15 7.50 29.17 28.54
CA THR A 15 8.38 30.28 28.21
C THR A 15 9.53 30.32 29.21
N THR A 16 10.53 29.48 29.01
CA THR A 16 11.86 29.68 29.62
C THR A 16 12.85 29.81 28.48
N ASN A 17 13.53 30.97 28.43
CA ASN A 17 14.61 31.26 27.50
C ASN A 17 15.75 30.25 27.71
N ALA A 18 15.85 29.25 26.82
CA ALA A 18 17.05 28.46 26.63
C ALA A 18 17.79 29.02 25.42
N TYR A 19 18.99 29.54 25.64
CA TYR A 19 19.93 29.82 24.54
C TYR A 19 20.48 28.46 24.09
N ALA A 20 19.94 27.93 22.98
CA ALA A 20 20.50 26.76 22.31
C ALA A 20 21.45 27.25 21.18
N ASN A 21 22.60 26.64 21.10
CA ASN A 21 23.43 26.73 19.89
C ASN A 21 22.65 26.06 18.76
N SER A 22 22.58 26.73 17.61
CA SER A 22 21.96 26.22 16.41
C SER A 22 22.62 24.91 15.95
N THR A 23 22.01 23.78 16.30
CA THR A 23 22.22 22.56 15.53
C THR A 23 21.32 22.65 14.31
N ASP A 24 21.90 22.62 13.13
CA ASP A 24 21.12 22.53 11.89
C ASP A 24 20.14 21.33 12.02
N LEU A 25 18.86 21.62 11.92
CA LEU A 25 17.86 20.59 11.60
C LEU A 25 18.45 19.82 10.41
N GLU A 26 18.55 18.49 10.48
CA GLU A 26 18.95 17.70 9.32
C GLU A 26 17.93 17.99 8.21
N ARG A 27 18.26 19.04 7.45
CA ARG A 27 17.56 19.32 6.20
C ARG A 27 17.90 18.14 5.31
N ILE A 28 16.92 17.32 4.99
CA ILE A 28 17.04 16.38 3.88
C ILE A 28 17.18 17.28 2.64
N GLU A 29 18.39 17.65 2.32
CA GLU A 29 18.71 18.27 1.03
C GLU A 29 18.45 17.19 -0.02
N VAL A 30 17.30 17.27 -0.65
CA VAL A 30 17.07 16.56 -1.92
C VAL A 30 17.97 17.28 -2.93
N LYS A 31 19.24 16.85 -2.99
CA LYS A 31 20.11 17.24 -4.09
C LYS A 31 19.48 16.71 -5.34
N GLY A 32 19.01 17.58 -6.20
CA GLY A 32 18.54 17.25 -7.54
C GLY A 32 19.71 16.75 -8.41
N SER A 33 20.26 15.60 -8.04
CA SER A 33 21.17 14.85 -8.89
C SER A 33 20.34 14.10 -9.92
N TYR A 34 20.65 14.25 -11.17
CA TYR A 34 19.93 13.61 -12.28
C TYR A 34 19.93 12.07 -12.22
N PHE A 35 20.81 11.47 -11.43
CA PHE A 35 20.87 10.05 -11.15
C PHE A 35 21.03 9.87 -9.64
N ASN A 36 19.89 9.86 -8.94
CA ASN A 36 19.86 9.53 -7.54
C ASN A 36 20.16 8.03 -7.35
N ASP A 37 20.73 7.68 -6.22
CA ASP A 37 20.96 6.31 -5.84
C ASP A 37 19.62 5.59 -5.62
N TYR A 38 19.61 4.27 -5.82
CA TYR A 38 18.48 3.44 -5.45
C TYR A 38 18.45 3.14 -3.95
N LYS A 39 19.60 3.23 -3.28
CA LYS A 39 19.76 2.93 -1.86
C LYS A 39 19.21 4.06 -0.99
N VAL A 40 18.53 3.68 0.08
CA VAL A 40 18.11 4.54 1.17
C VAL A 40 18.58 3.93 2.48
N ASP A 41 19.13 4.74 3.38
CA ASP A 41 19.64 4.26 4.67
C ASP A 41 18.57 4.22 5.76
N ASN A 42 17.52 5.03 5.63
CA ASN A 42 16.48 5.21 6.64
C ASN A 42 15.07 5.03 6.04
N ALA A 43 14.17 4.50 6.84
CA ALA A 43 12.74 4.43 6.56
C ALA A 43 11.98 5.12 7.72
N ASN A 44 12.17 6.42 7.85
CA ASN A 44 11.68 7.20 9.00
C ASN A 44 10.15 7.19 9.11
N GLY A 45 9.44 7.10 7.98
CA GLY A 45 7.99 6.94 7.96
C GLY A 45 7.55 5.60 8.55
N ALA A 46 8.32 4.53 8.32
CA ALA A 46 8.01 3.20 8.79
C ALA A 46 8.37 2.96 10.27
N LEU A 47 9.43 3.59 10.75
CA LEU A 47 10.00 3.30 12.07
C LEU A 47 9.66 4.33 13.13
N ARG A 48 9.19 5.52 12.72
CA ARG A 48 8.91 6.69 13.57
C ARG A 48 10.10 7.18 14.41
N THR A 49 11.28 6.59 14.25
CA THR A 49 12.54 6.95 14.91
C THR A 49 13.61 7.26 13.90
N SER A 50 14.75 7.79 14.34
CA SER A 50 15.94 8.03 13.51
C SER A 50 16.77 6.77 13.22
N ALA A 51 16.35 5.60 13.71
CA ALA A 51 17.08 4.35 13.51
C ALA A 51 17.28 4.02 12.03
N SER A 52 18.48 3.62 11.68
CA SER A 52 18.82 3.20 10.32
C SER A 52 18.18 1.84 9.99
N LEU A 53 18.10 1.52 8.70
CA LEU A 53 17.66 0.19 8.27
C LEU A 53 18.53 -0.92 8.86
N LEU A 54 19.84 -0.70 9.10
CA LEU A 54 20.72 -1.65 9.78
C LEU A 54 20.34 -1.89 11.25
N GLU A 55 19.82 -0.87 11.92
CA GLU A 55 19.40 -0.94 13.34
C GLU A 55 17.96 -1.38 13.52
N THR A 56 17.32 -1.86 12.46
CA THR A 56 15.92 -2.29 12.47
C THR A 56 15.83 -3.80 12.47
N ALA A 57 15.27 -4.41 13.51
CA ALA A 57 15.05 -5.87 13.62
C ALA A 57 13.78 -6.30 12.85
N GLN A 58 13.64 -5.86 11.60
CA GLN A 58 12.51 -6.17 10.74
C GLN A 58 12.90 -5.98 9.28
N SER A 59 12.33 -6.77 8.37
CA SER A 59 12.52 -6.60 6.93
C SER A 59 11.71 -5.41 6.42
N VAL A 60 12.38 -4.47 5.74
CA VAL A 60 11.78 -3.26 5.14
C VAL A 60 12.39 -3.07 3.76
N THR A 61 11.55 -2.78 2.77
CA THR A 61 11.96 -2.37 1.42
C THR A 61 11.54 -0.93 1.19
N VAL A 62 12.41 -0.11 0.58
CA VAL A 62 12.10 1.27 0.21
C VAL A 62 12.24 1.43 -1.30
N ILE A 63 11.17 1.86 -1.98
CA ILE A 63 11.15 2.10 -3.42
C ILE A 63 11.12 3.61 -3.63
N THR A 64 12.17 4.17 -4.22
CA THR A 64 12.37 5.62 -4.37
C THR A 64 11.63 6.18 -5.58
N ASP A 65 11.36 7.50 -5.57
CA ASP A 65 10.81 8.24 -6.72
C ASP A 65 11.68 8.14 -7.98
N THR A 66 12.97 7.88 -7.83
CA THR A 66 13.89 7.58 -8.94
C THR A 66 13.43 6.36 -9.71
N ILE A 67 13.17 5.24 -9.03
CA ILE A 67 12.68 4.00 -9.66
C ILE A 67 11.29 4.21 -10.25
N ILE A 68 10.38 4.85 -9.51
CA ILE A 68 9.02 5.19 -9.95
C ILE A 68 9.07 5.98 -11.27
N SER A 69 9.94 6.98 -11.35
CA SER A 69 10.07 7.83 -12.54
C SER A 69 10.77 7.16 -13.71
N GLU A 70 11.74 6.29 -13.46
CA GLU A 70 12.44 5.51 -14.51
C GLU A 70 11.52 4.50 -15.16
N GLN A 71 10.65 3.86 -14.38
CA GLN A 71 9.65 2.93 -14.88
C GLN A 71 8.46 3.64 -15.57
N LEU A 72 8.35 4.96 -15.48
CA LEU A 72 7.19 5.74 -15.91
C LEU A 72 5.90 5.24 -15.24
N ALA A 73 6.01 4.73 -14.02
CA ALA A 73 4.89 4.13 -13.31
C ALA A 73 3.72 5.10 -13.16
N THR A 74 2.50 4.58 -13.28
CA THR A 74 1.24 5.32 -13.18
C THR A 74 0.32 4.81 -12.09
N THR A 75 0.64 3.64 -11.54
CA THR A 75 -0.13 2.96 -10.49
C THR A 75 0.77 2.49 -9.36
N LEU A 76 0.19 2.30 -8.17
CA LEU A 76 0.93 1.74 -7.04
C LEU A 76 1.36 0.28 -7.32
N GLY A 77 0.57 -0.46 -8.10
CA GLY A 77 0.90 -1.83 -8.50
C GLY A 77 2.19 -1.92 -9.31
N GLU A 78 2.40 -1.01 -10.26
CA GLU A 78 3.64 -0.93 -11.02
C GLU A 78 4.85 -0.64 -10.10
N VAL A 79 4.68 0.21 -9.08
CA VAL A 79 5.73 0.49 -8.09
C VAL A 79 6.04 -0.75 -7.25
N LEU A 80 5.00 -1.42 -6.73
CA LEU A 80 5.13 -2.53 -5.79
C LEU A 80 5.69 -3.82 -6.43
N THR A 81 5.63 -3.98 -7.76
CA THR A 81 6.25 -5.11 -8.48
C THR A 81 7.77 -5.18 -8.28
N ASN A 82 8.41 -4.12 -7.80
CA ASN A 82 9.85 -4.11 -7.46
C ASN A 82 10.20 -4.92 -6.20
N ASP A 83 9.22 -5.33 -5.41
CA ASP A 83 9.42 -6.20 -4.25
C ASP A 83 8.72 -7.55 -4.46
N ALA A 84 9.50 -8.62 -4.58
CA ALA A 84 9.01 -9.97 -4.82
C ALA A 84 8.12 -10.54 -3.71
N SER A 85 8.09 -9.93 -2.51
CA SER A 85 7.18 -10.32 -1.43
C SER A 85 5.75 -9.79 -1.61
N LEU A 86 5.56 -8.89 -2.58
CA LEU A 86 4.28 -8.35 -2.99
C LEU A 86 3.81 -9.00 -4.30
N THR A 87 2.56 -9.42 -4.34
CA THR A 87 1.89 -9.88 -5.55
C THR A 87 0.61 -9.11 -5.77
N ALA A 88 0.28 -8.84 -7.03
CA ALA A 88 -0.99 -8.21 -7.35
C ALA A 88 -2.14 -9.17 -7.04
N GLY A 89 -3.11 -8.71 -6.26
CA GLY A 89 -4.43 -9.31 -6.18
C GLY A 89 -5.33 -8.83 -7.33
N SER A 90 -6.63 -8.83 -7.14
CA SER A 90 -7.55 -8.37 -8.18
C SER A 90 -7.41 -6.86 -8.44
N GLN A 91 -7.26 -6.49 -9.72
CA GLN A 91 -7.27 -5.11 -10.19
C GLN A 91 -8.59 -4.80 -10.87
N GLN A 92 -9.63 -4.64 -10.09
CA GLN A 92 -11.00 -4.46 -10.58
C GLN A 92 -11.57 -3.13 -10.15
N ARG A 93 -12.58 -2.67 -10.87
CA ARG A 93 -13.43 -1.54 -10.45
C ARG A 93 -12.62 -0.27 -10.13
N ASN A 94 -11.55 -0.01 -10.89
CA ASN A 94 -10.67 1.13 -10.71
C ASN A 94 -10.02 1.19 -9.30
N ARG A 95 -9.62 0.02 -8.78
CA ARG A 95 -8.88 -0.13 -7.52
C ARG A 95 -7.81 -1.18 -7.65
N GLU A 96 -6.86 -1.17 -6.75
CA GLU A 96 -5.79 -2.16 -6.66
C GLU A 96 -5.85 -2.88 -5.30
N VAL A 97 -5.59 -4.18 -5.33
CA VAL A 97 -5.46 -5.03 -4.14
C VAL A 97 -4.12 -5.74 -4.24
N PHE A 98 -3.43 -5.90 -3.14
CA PHE A 98 -2.11 -6.55 -3.09
C PHE A 98 -2.08 -7.58 -1.98
N ASN A 99 -1.25 -8.61 -2.18
CA ASN A 99 -0.89 -9.57 -1.15
C ASN A 99 0.58 -9.36 -0.76
N LEU A 100 0.87 -9.28 0.52
CA LEU A 100 2.22 -9.20 1.07
C LEU A 100 2.54 -10.48 1.84
N ARG A 101 3.60 -11.18 1.43
CA ARG A 101 3.93 -12.52 1.94
C ARG A 101 2.73 -13.49 1.88
N GLY A 102 1.89 -13.34 0.82
CA GLY A 102 0.71 -14.16 0.57
C GLY A 102 -0.55 -13.80 1.38
N PHE A 103 -0.50 -12.80 2.26
CA PHE A 103 -1.68 -12.26 2.95
C PHE A 103 -2.19 -11.01 2.23
N GLU A 104 -3.50 -10.92 2.00
CA GLU A 104 -4.11 -9.73 1.41
C GLU A 104 -3.93 -8.51 2.33
N LEU A 105 -3.52 -7.39 1.75
CA LEU A 105 -3.47 -6.10 2.42
C LEU A 105 -4.87 -5.48 2.45
N SER A 106 -5.42 -5.35 3.63
CA SER A 106 -6.72 -4.68 3.83
C SER A 106 -6.65 -3.21 3.41
N SER A 107 -7.63 -2.74 2.66
CA SER A 107 -7.71 -1.33 2.24
C SER A 107 -7.79 -0.33 3.42
N SER A 108 -8.22 -0.77 4.60
CA SER A 108 -8.37 0.07 5.80
C SER A 108 -7.18 0.02 6.76
N THR A 109 -6.41 -1.09 6.76
CA THR A 109 -5.36 -1.32 7.77
C THR A 109 -4.01 -1.66 7.18
N GLY A 110 -3.93 -1.93 5.87
CA GLY A 110 -2.70 -2.32 5.17
C GLY A 110 -1.91 -1.15 4.58
N TYR A 111 -2.41 0.08 4.71
CA TYR A 111 -1.80 1.24 4.06
C TYR A 111 -1.67 2.43 5.00
N LEU A 112 -0.54 3.12 4.85
CA LEU A 112 -0.27 4.39 5.53
C LEU A 112 0.09 5.45 4.49
N ARG A 113 -0.10 6.71 4.87
CA ARG A 113 0.43 7.87 4.17
C ARG A 113 1.06 8.83 5.17
N ASP A 114 2.36 9.07 5.03
CA ASP A 114 3.16 9.81 6.01
C ASP A 114 2.98 9.34 7.47
N GLY A 115 2.77 8.02 7.67
CA GLY A 115 2.54 7.42 8.97
C GLY A 115 1.11 7.48 9.52
N HIS A 116 0.16 8.09 8.81
CA HIS A 116 -1.27 8.06 9.11
C HIS A 116 -1.94 6.87 8.44
N GLN A 117 -2.88 6.19 9.11
CA GLN A 117 -3.73 5.20 8.45
C GLN A 117 -4.47 5.83 7.28
N HIS A 118 -4.50 5.13 6.14
CA HIS A 118 -4.99 5.64 4.88
C HIS A 118 -5.90 4.63 4.19
N TRP A 119 -7.09 5.04 3.81
CA TRP A 119 -8.00 4.23 3.02
C TRP A 119 -7.50 4.14 1.57
N SER A 120 -7.21 2.93 1.09
CA SER A 120 -6.58 2.73 -0.22
C SER A 120 -7.49 2.05 -1.27
N HIS A 121 -8.81 2.13 -1.12
CA HIS A 121 -9.76 1.48 -2.03
C HIS A 121 -9.94 2.21 -3.38
N TYR A 122 -8.87 2.79 -3.90
CA TYR A 122 -8.77 3.50 -5.17
C TYR A 122 -7.33 3.42 -5.70
N GLN A 123 -7.09 3.86 -6.95
CA GLN A 123 -5.72 3.93 -7.46
C GLN A 123 -4.99 5.13 -6.85
N GLN A 124 -3.90 4.83 -6.15
CA GLN A 124 -3.15 5.83 -5.39
C GLN A 124 -2.44 6.84 -6.28
N PRO A 125 -2.41 8.14 -5.91
CA PRO A 125 -1.69 9.16 -6.65
C PRO A 125 -0.18 9.06 -6.39
N ILE A 126 0.52 8.29 -7.21
CA ILE A 126 1.96 8.04 -7.01
C ILE A 126 2.85 9.24 -7.34
N GLU A 127 2.35 10.21 -8.09
CA GLU A 127 3.09 11.42 -8.51
C GLU A 127 3.50 12.31 -7.35
N ILE A 128 2.74 12.27 -6.25
CA ILE A 128 3.06 13.02 -5.03
C ILE A 128 4.00 12.28 -4.09
N LEU A 129 4.39 11.02 -4.42
CA LEU A 129 5.21 10.20 -3.54
C LEU A 129 6.71 10.45 -3.74
N GLN A 130 7.43 10.60 -2.64
CA GLN A 130 8.88 10.61 -2.57
C GLN A 130 9.44 9.19 -2.55
N GLN A 131 8.76 8.31 -1.83
CA GLN A 131 9.11 6.89 -1.72
C GLN A 131 7.92 6.08 -1.23
N VAL A 132 8.00 4.77 -1.46
CA VAL A 132 7.07 3.78 -0.93
C VAL A 132 7.86 2.83 -0.04
N GLU A 133 7.43 2.67 1.21
CA GLU A 133 8.07 1.80 2.20
C GLU A 133 7.19 0.57 2.43
N VAL A 134 7.74 -0.62 2.22
CA VAL A 134 7.08 -1.89 2.47
C VAL A 134 7.61 -2.47 3.78
N ILE A 135 6.77 -2.49 4.80
CA ILE A 135 7.10 -2.99 6.14
C ILE A 135 6.52 -4.40 6.26
N LYS A 136 7.38 -5.40 6.36
CA LYS A 136 7.01 -6.81 6.24
C LYS A 136 6.73 -7.45 7.59
N GLY A 137 5.63 -8.21 7.66
CA GLY A 137 5.12 -8.83 8.87
C GLY A 137 4.31 -7.90 9.76
N PRO A 138 3.66 -8.41 10.81
CA PRO A 138 2.79 -7.65 11.68
C PRO A 138 3.49 -6.39 12.20
N SER A 139 2.89 -5.22 11.94
CA SER A 139 3.48 -3.91 12.25
C SER A 139 2.63 -3.11 13.24
N SER A 140 1.78 -3.82 13.97
CA SER A 140 0.81 -3.23 14.90
C SER A 140 1.45 -2.38 15.98
N ILE A 141 2.69 -2.65 16.39
CA ILE A 141 3.37 -1.93 17.47
C ILE A 141 3.37 -0.40 17.31
N LEU A 142 3.55 0.11 16.10
CA LEU A 142 3.62 1.55 15.83
C LEU A 142 2.33 2.12 15.23
N TYR A 143 1.57 1.29 14.51
CA TYR A 143 0.46 1.76 13.68
C TYR A 143 -0.90 1.21 14.10
N GLY A 144 -0.93 0.23 15.02
CA GLY A 144 -2.13 -0.38 15.53
C GLY A 144 -2.63 -1.50 14.64
N GLN A 145 -3.88 -1.43 14.22
CA GLN A 145 -4.47 -2.46 13.39
C GLN A 145 -3.62 -2.72 12.14
N SER A 146 -3.09 -3.93 11.99
CA SER A 146 -2.37 -4.34 10.79
C SER A 146 -2.54 -5.83 10.53
N GLY A 147 -2.64 -6.20 9.26
CA GLY A 147 -2.68 -7.58 8.83
C GLY A 147 -1.34 -8.31 9.03
N PRO A 148 -1.34 -9.65 8.94
CA PRO A 148 -0.16 -10.48 9.20
C PRO A 148 0.96 -10.27 8.18
N GLY A 149 0.63 -9.91 6.93
CA GLY A 149 1.63 -9.66 5.87
C GLY A 149 2.50 -8.44 6.14
N GLY A 150 1.93 -7.41 6.75
CA GLY A 150 2.58 -6.12 6.97
C GLY A 150 1.75 -4.95 6.43
N LEU A 151 2.43 -3.88 6.02
CA LEU A 151 1.80 -2.68 5.49
C LEU A 151 2.69 -1.94 4.48
N VAL A 152 2.07 -1.06 3.71
CA VAL A 152 2.71 -0.15 2.75
C VAL A 152 2.54 1.28 3.24
N ASN A 153 3.65 2.00 3.45
CA ASN A 153 3.64 3.42 3.80
C ASN A 153 4.05 4.26 2.59
N MET A 154 3.20 5.18 2.20
CA MET A 154 3.39 6.12 1.09
C MET A 154 3.91 7.44 1.65
N VAL A 155 5.18 7.75 1.41
CA VAL A 155 5.81 8.99 1.88
C VAL A 155 5.69 10.06 0.81
N THR A 156 5.07 11.19 1.14
CA THR A 156 4.84 12.28 0.18
C THR A 156 6.05 13.20 0.03
N LYS A 157 6.17 13.82 -1.14
CA LYS A 157 7.18 14.84 -1.46
C LYS A 157 6.99 16.07 -0.57
N LYS A 158 8.08 16.58 0.00
CA LYS A 158 8.07 17.74 0.89
C LYS A 158 8.54 19.01 0.15
N PRO A 159 8.20 20.24 0.64
CA PRO A 159 8.75 21.49 0.15
C PRO A 159 10.28 21.55 0.28
N THR A 160 10.92 22.25 -0.65
CA THR A 160 12.38 22.47 -0.68
C THR A 160 12.70 23.95 -0.48
N ALA A 161 13.86 24.29 0.09
CA ALA A 161 14.33 25.67 0.17
C ALA A 161 14.74 26.17 -1.22
N GLN A 162 15.39 25.32 -2.01
CA GLN A 162 15.76 25.65 -3.39
C GLN A 162 14.55 25.63 -4.31
N THR A 163 14.49 26.56 -5.24
CA THR A 163 13.44 26.59 -6.27
C THR A 163 13.57 25.38 -7.18
N LEU A 164 12.47 24.65 -7.34
CA LEU A 164 12.31 23.54 -8.25
C LEU A 164 11.07 23.81 -9.12
N PHE A 165 11.21 23.67 -10.43
CA PHE A 165 10.09 23.70 -11.33
C PHE A 165 10.28 22.62 -12.39
N ASN A 166 9.45 21.60 -12.35
CA ASN A 166 9.43 20.49 -13.29
C ASN A 166 8.09 20.48 -14.03
N ALA A 167 8.13 20.34 -15.35
CA ALA A 167 6.98 20.04 -16.17
C ALA A 167 7.25 18.76 -16.94
N SER A 168 6.30 17.83 -16.98
CA SER A 168 6.43 16.60 -17.76
C SER A 168 5.19 16.26 -18.55
N ALA A 169 5.40 15.55 -19.65
CA ALA A 169 4.36 14.96 -20.45
C ALA A 169 4.78 13.55 -20.84
N ASP A 170 3.86 12.60 -20.73
CA ASP A 170 4.07 11.23 -21.18
C ASP A 170 2.86 10.72 -21.98
N VAL A 171 3.17 9.79 -22.90
CA VAL A 171 2.17 9.14 -23.78
C VAL A 171 2.51 7.67 -23.91
N ASP A 172 1.50 6.84 -24.15
CA ASP A 172 1.68 5.43 -24.49
C ASP A 172 1.16 5.10 -25.90
N GLN A 173 1.35 3.86 -26.32
CA GLN A 173 0.93 3.40 -27.66
C GLN A 173 -0.60 3.32 -27.82
N HIS A 174 -1.38 3.29 -26.73
CA HIS A 174 -2.83 3.21 -26.77
C HIS A 174 -3.48 4.60 -26.90
N GLY A 175 -2.70 5.65 -26.67
CA GLY A 175 -3.16 7.04 -26.73
C GLY A 175 -3.36 7.67 -25.35
N SER A 176 -3.02 6.96 -24.26
CA SER A 176 -3.02 7.57 -22.93
C SER A 176 -2.06 8.75 -22.86
N THR A 177 -2.44 9.78 -22.11
CA THR A 177 -1.61 10.97 -21.90
C THR A 177 -1.60 11.36 -20.43
N ARG A 178 -0.43 11.80 -19.93
CA ARG A 178 -0.29 12.40 -18.60
C ARG A 178 0.54 13.67 -18.68
N PHE A 179 0.03 14.75 -18.08
CA PHE A 179 0.73 16.03 -17.92
C PHE A 179 0.89 16.30 -16.42
N MET A 180 2.10 16.66 -16.00
CA MET A 180 2.39 16.98 -14.62
C MET A 180 3.21 18.25 -14.52
N VAL A 181 2.91 19.05 -13.48
CA VAL A 181 3.72 20.17 -13.01
C VAL A 181 4.02 19.96 -11.54
N ASP A 182 5.29 20.07 -11.16
CA ASP A 182 5.77 19.94 -9.79
C ASP A 182 6.67 21.16 -9.50
N ALA A 183 6.21 22.05 -8.64
CA ALA A 183 6.91 23.28 -8.28
C ALA A 183 7.09 23.41 -6.79
N ALA A 184 8.31 23.72 -6.34
CA ALA A 184 8.63 23.92 -4.94
C ALA A 184 9.63 25.06 -4.76
N GLY A 185 9.67 25.62 -3.55
CA GLY A 185 10.66 26.63 -3.19
C GLY A 185 10.30 27.40 -1.93
N ALA A 186 11.25 28.18 -1.45
CA ALA A 186 11.05 29.15 -0.40
C ALA A 186 10.18 30.32 -0.90
N LEU A 187 9.25 30.77 -0.05
CA LEU A 187 8.38 31.92 -0.30
C LEU A 187 8.88 33.18 0.39
N THR A 188 9.88 33.04 1.28
CA THR A 188 10.53 34.14 2.03
C THR A 188 12.03 34.13 1.79
N GLU A 189 12.68 35.28 1.96
CA GLU A 189 14.14 35.40 1.88
C GLU A 189 14.86 34.64 3.00
N SER A 190 14.18 34.42 4.13
CA SER A 190 14.68 33.66 5.28
C SER A 190 14.55 32.14 5.09
N GLU A 191 13.89 31.70 4.01
CA GLU A 191 13.61 30.28 3.71
C GLU A 191 12.78 29.55 4.79
N ASP A 192 12.22 30.27 5.75
CA ASP A 192 11.41 29.74 6.84
C ASP A 192 10.00 29.31 6.39
N LEU A 193 9.49 29.88 5.30
CA LEU A 193 8.22 29.50 4.68
C LEU A 193 8.50 28.91 3.28
N ARG A 194 8.16 27.63 3.13
CA ARG A 194 8.39 26.88 1.88
C ARG A 194 7.08 26.24 1.43
N ALA A 195 6.89 26.11 0.12
CA ALA A 195 5.73 25.44 -0.43
C ALA A 195 6.12 24.50 -1.57
N ARG A 196 5.28 23.47 -1.79
CA ARG A 196 5.31 22.60 -2.97
C ARG A 196 3.91 22.40 -3.49
N GLY A 197 3.72 22.62 -4.80
CA GLY A 197 2.47 22.36 -5.51
C GLY A 197 2.69 21.34 -6.62
N ILE A 198 1.81 20.34 -6.71
CA ILE A 198 1.82 19.33 -7.77
C ILE A 198 0.44 19.30 -8.43
N LEU A 199 0.42 19.36 -9.76
CA LEU A 199 -0.79 19.24 -10.56
C LEU A 199 -0.60 18.15 -11.60
N VAL A 200 -1.58 17.26 -11.74
CA VAL A 200 -1.57 16.18 -12.74
C VAL A 200 -2.92 16.14 -13.46
N LYS A 201 -2.87 16.05 -14.79
CA LYS A 201 -4.02 15.67 -15.62
C LYS A 201 -3.62 14.42 -16.39
N GLN A 202 -4.45 13.38 -16.29
CA GLN A 202 -4.21 12.10 -16.96
C GLN A 202 -5.48 11.61 -17.61
N ASP A 203 -5.36 11.26 -18.89
CA ASP A 203 -6.37 10.56 -19.67
C ASP A 203 -5.79 9.19 -20.06
N VAL A 204 -6.47 8.10 -19.70
CA VAL A 204 -6.01 6.72 -19.97
C VAL A 204 -6.94 6.04 -20.95
N GLU A 205 -6.37 5.52 -22.01
CA GLU A 205 -6.98 4.61 -22.97
C GLU A 205 -6.49 3.20 -22.64
N TYR A 206 -7.40 2.31 -22.21
CA TYR A 206 -7.00 0.93 -21.89
C TYR A 206 -6.98 0.06 -23.15
N TRP A 207 -6.16 -0.97 -23.17
CA TRP A 207 -6.03 -1.92 -24.27
C TRP A 207 -7.22 -2.89 -24.40
N ARG A 208 -8.05 -3.03 -23.33
CA ARG A 208 -9.26 -3.83 -23.33
C ARG A 208 -10.48 -3.02 -23.75
N GLU A 209 -11.37 -3.64 -24.51
CA GLU A 209 -12.53 -3.02 -25.14
C GLU A 209 -13.84 -3.65 -24.62
N TYR A 210 -14.89 -2.86 -24.54
CA TYR A 210 -16.23 -3.36 -24.28
C TYR A 210 -16.75 -4.15 -25.49
N GLN A 211 -17.80 -4.97 -25.29
CA GLN A 211 -18.38 -5.80 -26.34
C GLN A 211 -18.99 -5.03 -27.50
N ASN A 212 -19.27 -3.75 -27.33
CA ASN A 212 -19.73 -2.85 -28.40
C ASN A 212 -18.56 -2.23 -29.20
N GLY A 213 -17.30 -2.54 -28.85
CA GLY A 213 -16.09 -2.03 -29.49
C GLY A 213 -15.62 -0.67 -29.00
N GLU A 214 -16.21 -0.14 -27.93
CA GLU A 214 -15.73 1.08 -27.28
C GLU A 214 -14.55 0.74 -26.34
N ASN A 215 -13.53 1.59 -26.33
CA ASN A 215 -12.42 1.47 -25.38
C ASN A 215 -12.88 1.79 -23.96
N ARG A 216 -12.28 1.14 -22.99
CA ARG A 216 -12.38 1.57 -21.61
C ARG A 216 -11.50 2.79 -21.42
N GLU A 217 -12.05 3.85 -20.85
CA GLU A 217 -11.35 5.12 -20.60
C GLU A 217 -11.31 5.46 -19.11
N ARG A 218 -10.33 6.30 -18.75
CA ARG A 218 -10.23 6.91 -17.41
C ARG A 218 -9.78 8.36 -17.55
N ASP A 219 -10.45 9.25 -16.85
CA ASP A 219 -10.11 10.67 -16.71
C ASP A 219 -9.74 10.93 -15.24
N ARG A 220 -8.53 11.46 -14.99
CA ARG A 220 -8.06 11.77 -13.64
C ARG A 220 -7.45 13.16 -13.57
N PHE A 221 -7.81 13.87 -12.50
CA PHE A 221 -7.16 15.12 -12.08
C PHE A 221 -6.64 14.97 -10.66
N LEU A 222 -5.42 15.43 -10.40
CA LEU A 222 -4.81 15.52 -9.08
C LEU A 222 -4.26 16.90 -8.85
N GLY A 223 -4.59 17.51 -7.71
CA GLY A 223 -3.97 18.71 -7.19
C GLY A 223 -3.47 18.50 -5.77
N ALA A 224 -2.21 18.84 -5.49
CA ALA A 224 -1.62 18.73 -4.15
C ALA A 224 -0.85 20.00 -3.79
N LEU A 225 -0.92 20.40 -2.52
CA LEU A 225 -0.21 21.52 -1.93
C LEU A 225 0.33 21.12 -0.56
N VAL A 226 1.62 21.35 -0.34
CA VAL A 226 2.28 21.20 0.97
C VAL A 226 2.96 22.51 1.31
N VAL A 227 2.80 22.96 2.55
CA VAL A 227 3.42 24.18 3.08
C VAL A 227 4.14 23.87 4.38
N ASP A 228 5.41 24.16 4.44
CA ASP A 228 6.26 24.07 5.63
C ASP A 228 6.55 25.49 6.17
N TYR A 229 6.38 25.67 7.47
CA TYR A 229 6.72 26.89 8.16
C TYR A 229 7.57 26.58 9.40
N ASP A 230 8.82 27.05 9.39
CA ASP A 230 9.70 27.01 10.54
C ASP A 230 9.26 28.12 11.50
N ILE A 231 8.47 27.75 12.54
CA ILE A 231 8.03 28.70 13.58
C ILE A 231 9.23 29.26 14.35
N SER A 232 10.26 28.44 14.47
CA SER A 232 11.55 28.75 15.08
C SER A 232 12.59 27.74 14.61
N ASP A 233 13.87 27.94 14.97
CA ASP A 233 14.97 27.02 14.60
C ASP A 233 14.74 25.55 15.05
N ASN A 234 13.85 25.33 16.01
CA ASN A 234 13.56 24.02 16.58
C ASN A 234 12.10 23.58 16.44
N ALA A 235 11.27 24.28 15.66
CA ALA A 235 9.86 23.94 15.49
C ALA A 235 9.39 24.17 14.05
N LEU A 236 8.89 23.12 13.43
CA LEU A 236 8.33 23.09 12.09
C LEU A 236 6.83 22.73 12.14
N VAL A 237 6.01 23.53 11.48
CA VAL A 237 4.64 23.18 11.13
C VAL A 237 4.56 22.89 9.64
N ARG A 238 3.92 21.77 9.30
CA ARG A 238 3.56 21.39 7.93
C ARG A 238 2.05 21.34 7.79
N VAL A 239 1.53 21.93 6.73
CA VAL A 239 0.12 21.79 6.32
C VAL A 239 0.09 21.19 4.94
N HIS A 240 -0.78 20.20 4.74
CA HIS A 240 -0.94 19.55 3.44
C HIS A 240 -2.40 19.44 3.04
N TYR A 241 -2.65 19.52 1.76
CA TYR A 241 -3.93 19.26 1.12
C TYR A 241 -3.71 18.61 -0.24
N ASP A 242 -4.47 17.59 -0.55
CA ASP A 242 -4.59 17.09 -1.92
C ASP A 242 -6.01 16.63 -2.24
N ARG A 243 -6.34 16.71 -3.52
CA ARG A 243 -7.59 16.25 -4.08
C ARG A 243 -7.33 15.47 -5.36
N THR A 244 -7.97 14.30 -5.45
CA THR A 244 -8.04 13.48 -6.66
C THR A 244 -9.48 13.35 -7.09
N ASP A 245 -9.79 13.71 -8.34
CA ASP A 245 -11.03 13.39 -9.04
C ASP A 245 -10.69 12.33 -10.10
N ASP A 246 -11.38 11.20 -10.10
CA ASP A 246 -11.06 10.02 -10.89
C ASP A 246 -12.33 9.34 -11.41
N LYS A 247 -12.55 9.39 -12.73
CA LYS A 247 -13.68 8.77 -13.39
C LYS A 247 -13.21 7.73 -14.40
N ALA A 248 -13.69 6.49 -14.27
CA ALA A 248 -13.28 5.38 -15.14
C ALA A 248 -14.46 4.50 -15.54
N GLY A 249 -14.41 3.97 -16.73
CA GLY A 249 -15.23 2.83 -17.13
C GLY A 249 -14.89 1.60 -16.30
N LEU A 250 -15.89 0.73 -16.05
CA LEU A 250 -15.68 -0.47 -15.24
C LEU A 250 -15.12 -1.63 -16.06
N ASP A 251 -14.24 -2.37 -15.41
CA ASP A 251 -13.79 -3.70 -15.78
C ASP A 251 -13.72 -4.54 -14.51
N THR A 252 -14.56 -5.55 -14.42
CA THR A 252 -14.60 -6.49 -13.29
C THR A 252 -13.67 -7.68 -13.48
N GLY A 253 -12.82 -7.66 -14.52
CA GLY A 253 -11.87 -8.72 -14.86
C GLY A 253 -12.41 -9.74 -15.83
N ALA A 254 -11.53 -10.60 -16.31
CA ALA A 254 -11.88 -11.69 -17.20
C ALA A 254 -12.38 -12.92 -16.42
N TRP A 255 -13.11 -13.79 -17.10
CA TRP A 255 -13.49 -15.11 -16.62
C TRP A 255 -12.59 -16.16 -17.21
N ILE A 256 -12.22 -17.16 -16.41
CA ILE A 256 -11.44 -18.30 -16.86
C ILE A 256 -12.20 -19.60 -16.68
N ASP A 257 -11.83 -20.59 -17.49
CA ASP A 257 -12.31 -21.96 -17.39
C ASP A 257 -11.51 -22.80 -16.37
N ASP A 258 -11.81 -24.07 -16.24
CA ASP A 258 -11.15 -24.97 -15.31
C ASP A 258 -9.68 -25.29 -15.70
N ASN A 259 -9.23 -24.87 -16.88
CA ASN A 259 -7.84 -24.97 -17.34
C ASN A 259 -7.12 -23.59 -17.31
N ALA A 260 -7.70 -22.60 -16.65
CA ALA A 260 -7.23 -21.22 -16.57
C ALA A 260 -7.16 -20.48 -17.92
N ASN A 261 -7.86 -20.94 -18.96
CA ASN A 261 -7.96 -20.17 -20.19
C ASN A 261 -9.03 -19.09 -20.05
N VAL A 262 -8.76 -17.90 -20.61
CA VAL A 262 -9.76 -16.84 -20.69
C VAL A 262 -10.95 -17.28 -21.49
N ILE A 263 -12.15 -17.12 -20.94
CA ILE A 263 -13.40 -17.46 -21.65
C ILE A 263 -13.72 -16.36 -22.66
N GLY A 264 -13.57 -16.65 -23.94
CA GLY A 264 -13.73 -15.71 -25.03
C GLY A 264 -12.39 -15.06 -25.46
N ASP A 265 -12.39 -13.77 -25.68
CA ASP A 265 -11.23 -12.98 -26.06
C ASP A 265 -10.68 -12.24 -24.81
N ASP A 266 -9.37 -12.22 -24.64
CA ASP A 266 -8.65 -11.56 -23.53
C ASP A 266 -8.83 -10.02 -23.56
N LYS A 267 -9.06 -9.43 -24.73
CA LYS A 267 -9.36 -8.00 -24.90
C LYS A 267 -10.76 -7.62 -24.47
N THR A 268 -11.70 -8.56 -24.43
CA THR A 268 -13.11 -8.27 -24.22
C THR A 268 -13.43 -8.05 -22.74
N ILE A 269 -13.99 -6.88 -22.43
CA ILE A 269 -14.59 -6.54 -21.15
C ILE A 269 -16.06 -7.02 -21.15
N ARG A 270 -16.48 -7.72 -20.08
CA ARG A 270 -17.83 -8.23 -19.95
C ARG A 270 -18.81 -7.27 -19.30
N ASP A 271 -18.30 -6.24 -18.65
CA ASP A 271 -19.14 -5.12 -18.23
C ASP A 271 -19.71 -4.37 -19.44
N MET A 272 -20.79 -3.67 -19.21
CA MET A 272 -21.40 -2.80 -20.22
C MET A 272 -20.67 -1.45 -20.27
N SER A 273 -20.57 -0.83 -21.44
CA SER A 273 -19.84 0.42 -21.66
C SER A 273 -20.37 1.61 -20.83
N TRP A 274 -21.65 1.55 -20.44
CA TRP A 274 -22.26 2.54 -19.54
C TRP A 274 -21.92 2.37 -18.05
N ALA A 275 -21.24 1.28 -17.67
CA ALA A 275 -20.84 1.03 -16.30
C ALA A 275 -19.59 1.87 -15.93
N PHE A 276 -19.62 2.53 -14.77
CA PHE A 276 -18.55 3.45 -14.39
C PHE A 276 -18.31 3.51 -12.88
N THR A 277 -17.15 4.03 -12.51
CA THR A 277 -16.87 4.58 -11.18
C THR A 277 -16.53 6.06 -11.32
N ASP A 278 -17.00 6.89 -10.39
CA ASP A 278 -16.69 8.29 -10.24
C ASP A 278 -16.28 8.53 -8.78
N ILE A 279 -15.03 8.92 -8.54
CA ILE A 279 -14.37 8.93 -7.23
C ILE A 279 -13.81 10.32 -6.99
N THR A 280 -14.06 10.86 -5.80
CA THR A 280 -13.38 12.04 -5.27
C THR A 280 -12.72 11.65 -3.94
N VAL A 281 -11.43 11.95 -3.81
CA VAL A 281 -10.66 11.77 -2.57
C VAL A 281 -10.04 13.10 -2.19
N GLU A 282 -10.22 13.51 -0.95
CA GLU A 282 -9.56 14.68 -0.38
C GLU A 282 -8.79 14.28 0.88
N ASN A 283 -7.59 14.81 1.04
CA ASN A 283 -6.80 14.69 2.26
C ASN A 283 -6.42 16.10 2.71
N VAL A 284 -6.59 16.36 4.00
CA VAL A 284 -6.14 17.59 4.64
C VAL A 284 -5.50 17.25 5.97
N GLY A 285 -4.34 17.83 6.26
CA GLY A 285 -3.69 17.55 7.53
C GLY A 285 -2.70 18.60 7.95
N VAL A 286 -2.26 18.44 9.19
CA VAL A 286 -1.26 19.29 9.84
C VAL A 286 -0.33 18.42 10.68
N ASP A 287 0.97 18.63 10.50
CA ASP A 287 2.02 18.04 11.32
C ASP A 287 2.80 19.13 12.04
N LEU A 288 3.21 18.86 13.25
CA LEU A 288 4.08 19.70 14.06
C LEU A 288 5.24 18.86 14.57
N GLU A 289 6.45 19.30 14.28
CA GLU A 289 7.68 18.73 14.81
C GLU A 289 8.38 19.75 15.69
N VAL A 290 8.72 19.39 16.94
CA VAL A 290 9.38 20.27 17.89
C VAL A 290 10.55 19.55 18.55
N PHE A 291 11.75 20.07 18.38
CA PHE A 291 12.92 19.65 19.14
C PHE A 291 12.92 20.41 20.48
N LEU A 292 12.68 19.67 21.56
CA LEU A 292 12.69 20.21 22.92
C LEU A 292 14.13 20.46 23.40
N THR A 293 15.03 19.58 23.00
CA THR A 293 16.48 19.66 23.17
C THR A 293 17.15 18.97 21.98
N ASP A 294 18.47 18.94 21.92
CA ASP A 294 19.22 18.23 20.87
C ASP A 294 18.89 16.72 20.81
N ASN A 295 18.44 16.14 21.92
CA ASN A 295 18.18 14.71 22.05
C ASN A 295 16.70 14.35 22.20
N TRP A 296 15.79 15.32 22.25
CA TRP A 296 14.37 15.08 22.50
C TRP A 296 13.48 15.83 21.53
N GLN A 297 12.58 15.09 20.88
CA GLN A 297 11.66 15.58 19.87
C GLN A 297 10.22 15.19 20.21
N VAL A 298 9.28 16.06 19.91
CA VAL A 298 7.83 15.78 19.89
C VAL A 298 7.34 15.90 18.45
N LYS A 299 6.59 14.91 17.99
CA LYS A 299 5.85 14.95 16.74
C LYS A 299 4.36 14.83 17.03
N LEU A 300 3.56 15.68 16.40
CA LEU A 300 2.10 15.59 16.40
C LEU A 300 1.64 15.60 14.95
N GLY A 301 0.66 14.77 14.65
CA GLY A 301 0.04 14.76 13.33
C GLY A 301 -1.46 14.62 13.44
N TYR A 302 -2.18 15.30 12.55
CA TYR A 302 -3.61 15.13 12.29
C TYR A 302 -3.85 15.09 10.80
N ASN A 303 -4.61 14.11 10.34
CA ASN A 303 -5.04 14.02 8.95
C ASN A 303 -6.52 13.60 8.88
N GLU A 304 -7.26 14.24 8.00
CA GLU A 304 -8.60 13.86 7.60
C GLU A 304 -8.59 13.49 6.12
N GLN A 305 -9.02 12.26 5.82
CA GLN A 305 -9.27 11.78 4.48
C GLN A 305 -10.77 11.58 4.29
N THR A 306 -11.33 12.18 3.24
CA THR A 306 -12.67 11.89 2.75
C THR A 306 -12.57 11.17 1.41
N PHE A 307 -13.43 10.17 1.22
CA PHE A 307 -13.53 9.41 0.00
C PHE A 307 -14.99 9.26 -0.38
N GLU A 308 -15.39 9.85 -1.48
CA GLU A 308 -16.72 9.76 -2.05
C GLU A 308 -16.66 8.97 -3.36
N ARG A 309 -17.62 8.06 -3.57
CA ARG A 309 -17.71 7.29 -4.81
C ARG A 309 -19.13 7.07 -5.25
N GLN A 310 -19.44 7.36 -6.51
CA GLN A 310 -20.56 6.75 -7.21
C GLN A 310 -20.05 5.59 -8.08
N ARG A 311 -20.75 4.47 -8.05
CA ARG A 311 -20.44 3.32 -8.88
C ARG A 311 -21.70 2.70 -9.44
N PHE A 312 -21.88 2.83 -10.76
CA PHE A 312 -22.95 2.15 -11.49
C PHE A 312 -22.35 0.90 -12.15
N GLU A 313 -22.67 -0.28 -11.61
CA GLU A 313 -22.16 -1.55 -12.12
C GLU A 313 -23.18 -2.23 -13.04
N SER A 314 -22.70 -2.87 -14.11
CA SER A 314 -23.46 -3.87 -14.86
C SER A 314 -23.50 -5.22 -14.18
N SER A 315 -22.47 -5.53 -13.40
CA SER A 315 -22.31 -6.73 -12.56
C SER A 315 -22.62 -8.05 -13.31
N PRO A 316 -21.83 -8.39 -14.35
CA PRO A 316 -22.00 -9.63 -15.09
C PRO A 316 -21.69 -10.84 -14.20
N SER A 317 -22.51 -11.90 -14.25
CA SER A 317 -22.40 -13.06 -13.38
C SER A 317 -21.73 -14.24 -14.09
N ARG A 318 -20.52 -14.62 -13.65
CA ARG A 318 -19.81 -15.81 -14.13
C ARG A 318 -20.62 -17.11 -13.90
N ASN A 319 -21.35 -17.19 -12.78
CA ASN A 319 -22.14 -18.38 -12.43
C ASN A 319 -23.34 -18.61 -13.33
N SER A 320 -23.83 -17.59 -14.05
CA SER A 320 -24.93 -17.69 -15.00
C SER A 320 -24.46 -17.93 -16.44
N TYR A 321 -23.14 -18.01 -16.68
CA TYR A 321 -22.60 -18.11 -18.02
C TYR A 321 -22.91 -19.44 -18.70
N ILE A 322 -23.53 -19.38 -19.88
CA ILE A 322 -23.86 -20.50 -20.74
C ILE A 322 -22.91 -20.53 -21.94
N THR A 323 -21.95 -21.45 -21.92
CA THR A 323 -20.88 -21.55 -22.94
C THR A 323 -21.42 -21.74 -24.36
N GLN A 324 -22.49 -22.52 -24.55
CA GLN A 324 -23.06 -22.88 -25.86
C GLN A 324 -23.64 -21.66 -26.58
N THR A 325 -24.16 -20.70 -25.86
CA THR A 325 -24.82 -19.50 -26.40
C THR A 325 -24.04 -18.23 -26.14
N ASN A 326 -22.94 -18.29 -25.34
CA ASN A 326 -22.20 -17.14 -24.85
C ASN A 326 -23.10 -16.10 -24.17
N THR A 327 -24.07 -16.61 -23.38
CA THR A 327 -25.09 -15.81 -22.66
C THR A 327 -24.79 -15.79 -21.17
N TYR A 328 -25.00 -14.64 -20.52
CA TYR A 328 -24.91 -14.50 -19.07
C TYR A 328 -25.92 -13.49 -18.55
N THR A 329 -26.21 -13.56 -17.25
CA THR A 329 -27.08 -12.61 -16.57
C THR A 329 -26.26 -11.45 -16.02
N SER A 330 -26.74 -10.25 -16.24
CA SER A 330 -26.24 -9.00 -15.66
C SER A 330 -27.18 -8.54 -14.56
N ASN A 331 -26.61 -8.13 -13.41
CA ASN A 331 -27.36 -7.70 -12.22
C ASN A 331 -26.98 -6.24 -11.85
N PRO A 332 -27.48 -5.25 -12.59
CA PRO A 332 -27.02 -3.89 -12.42
C PRO A 332 -27.45 -3.27 -11.09
N TYR A 333 -26.62 -2.38 -10.58
CA TYR A 333 -26.96 -1.55 -9.42
C TYR A 333 -26.21 -0.21 -9.45
N ASP A 334 -26.79 0.79 -8.80
CA ASP A 334 -26.15 2.05 -8.49
C ASP A 334 -25.82 2.12 -7.01
N ARG A 335 -24.62 2.58 -6.69
CA ARG A 335 -24.09 2.61 -5.33
C ARG A 335 -23.32 3.91 -5.09
N PHE A 336 -23.66 4.56 -3.98
CA PHE A 336 -22.93 5.68 -3.43
C PHE A 336 -22.25 5.24 -2.14
N ASP A 337 -20.98 5.53 -2.02
CA ASP A 337 -20.17 5.26 -0.84
C ASP A 337 -19.53 6.55 -0.34
N ASP A 338 -19.49 6.71 0.98
CA ASP A 338 -18.83 7.81 1.70
C ASP A 338 -17.97 7.22 2.82
N TRP A 339 -16.67 7.51 2.81
CA TRP A 339 -15.74 7.14 3.88
C TRP A 339 -15.08 8.38 4.45
N GLN A 340 -14.88 8.36 5.78
CA GLN A 340 -14.12 9.36 6.50
C GLN A 340 -13.12 8.68 7.42
N PHE A 341 -11.86 9.08 7.29
CA PHE A 341 -10.76 8.67 8.14
C PHE A 341 -10.17 9.89 8.81
N LYS A 342 -10.35 10.05 10.13
CA LYS A 342 -9.70 11.10 10.91
C LYS A 342 -8.68 10.46 11.82
N THR A 343 -7.42 10.71 11.56
CA THR A 343 -6.29 10.14 12.28
C THR A 343 -5.53 11.21 13.03
N ALA A 344 -5.08 10.88 14.23
CA ALA A 344 -4.17 11.74 14.98
C ALA A 344 -3.11 10.90 15.67
N PHE A 345 -1.92 11.47 15.85
CA PHE A 345 -0.88 10.86 16.68
C PHE A 345 -0.08 11.90 17.46
N ILE A 346 0.54 11.45 18.52
CA ILE A 346 1.58 12.16 19.26
C ILE A 346 2.69 11.18 19.58
N ASP A 347 3.93 11.56 19.21
CA ASP A 347 5.14 10.82 19.49
C ASP A 347 6.11 11.68 20.30
N PHE A 348 6.67 11.11 21.36
CA PHE A 348 7.76 11.67 22.13
C PHE A 348 8.97 10.76 21.92
N ILE A 349 9.97 11.28 21.24
CA ILE A 349 11.15 10.55 20.79
C ILE A 349 12.36 11.12 21.52
N GLY A 350 13.25 10.29 22.01
CA GLY A 350 14.42 10.78 22.71
C GLY A 350 15.59 9.81 22.75
N GLU A 351 16.77 10.36 22.85
CA GLU A 351 18.01 9.63 23.03
C GLU A 351 18.61 10.00 24.39
N PHE A 352 18.99 9.00 25.15
CA PHE A 352 19.62 9.18 26.45
C PHE A 352 20.56 8.04 26.80
N GLU A 353 21.42 8.25 27.80
CA GLU A 353 22.33 7.25 28.29
C GLU A 353 22.06 6.92 29.76
N THR A 354 22.06 5.63 30.10
CA THR A 354 21.94 5.14 31.48
C THR A 354 23.06 4.17 31.77
N ALA A 355 23.98 4.56 32.66
CA ALA A 355 25.11 3.71 33.08
C ALA A 355 26.02 3.19 31.94
N GLY A 356 26.19 3.99 30.88
CA GLY A 356 26.99 3.62 29.71
C GLY A 356 26.21 2.85 28.64
N ILE A 357 24.89 2.66 28.80
CA ILE A 357 23.98 2.04 27.84
C ILE A 357 23.21 3.15 27.15
N GLN A 358 23.23 3.16 25.81
CA GLN A 358 22.49 4.12 25.01
C GLN A 358 21.07 3.62 24.72
N HIS A 359 20.11 4.54 24.71
CA HIS A 359 18.71 4.31 24.48
C HIS A 359 18.18 5.23 23.37
N GLN A 360 17.47 4.66 22.39
CA GLN A 360 16.60 5.42 21.48
C GLN A 360 15.15 5.07 21.82
N PHE A 361 14.51 5.98 22.53
CA PHE A 361 13.22 5.77 23.15
C PHE A 361 12.11 6.49 22.38
N LEU A 362 11.00 5.79 22.17
CA LEU A 362 9.75 6.31 21.62
C LEU A 362 8.61 5.94 22.55
N ILE A 363 7.80 6.93 22.93
CA ILE A 363 6.48 6.70 23.52
C ILE A 363 5.47 7.54 22.76
N GLY A 364 4.32 6.97 22.44
CA GLY A 364 3.31 7.67 21.66
C GLY A 364 1.91 7.14 21.85
N ALA A 365 0.97 7.85 21.25
CA ALA A 365 -0.42 7.47 21.16
C ALA A 365 -0.97 7.86 19.78
N ASN A 366 -1.92 7.09 19.30
CA ASN A 366 -2.66 7.43 18.08
C ASN A 366 -4.14 7.11 18.19
N SER A 367 -4.93 7.74 17.33
CA SER A 367 -6.38 7.51 17.22
C SER A 367 -6.82 7.50 15.77
N LEU A 368 -7.93 6.79 15.51
CA LEU A 368 -8.69 6.80 14.27
C LEU A 368 -10.17 6.91 14.62
N ASP A 369 -10.85 7.89 14.02
CA ASP A 369 -12.30 7.99 13.94
C ASP A 369 -12.68 7.58 12.50
N TYR A 370 -13.41 6.49 12.37
CA TYR A 370 -13.80 5.87 11.12
C TYR A 370 -15.29 5.95 10.91
N TYR A 371 -15.68 6.45 9.74
CA TYR A 371 -17.04 6.40 9.24
C TYR A 371 -17.09 5.77 7.85
N TYR A 372 -18.08 4.96 7.60
CA TYR A 372 -18.46 4.46 6.29
C TYR A 372 -19.97 4.47 6.11
N GLY A 373 -20.45 5.14 5.06
CA GLY A 373 -21.83 5.16 4.63
C GLY A 373 -22.02 4.57 3.24
N GLN A 374 -23.09 3.80 3.02
CA GLN A 374 -23.44 3.25 1.72
C GLN A 374 -24.92 3.42 1.44
N LEU A 375 -25.21 3.88 0.21
CA LEU A 375 -26.53 3.83 -0.38
C LEU A 375 -26.48 2.96 -1.63
N LYS A 376 -27.33 1.92 -1.71
CA LYS A 376 -27.36 1.02 -2.88
C LYS A 376 -28.79 0.83 -3.38
N THR A 377 -28.96 0.86 -4.69
CA THR A 377 -30.24 0.56 -5.39
C THR A 377 -29.96 -0.41 -6.52
N ASN A 378 -30.69 -1.54 -6.55
CA ASN A 378 -30.60 -2.52 -7.62
C ASN A 378 -31.51 -2.12 -8.79
N ALA A 379 -31.11 -2.48 -10.01
CA ALA A 379 -31.95 -2.44 -11.20
C ALA A 379 -32.41 -3.86 -11.56
N ASP A 380 -33.35 -3.97 -12.50
CA ASP A 380 -33.80 -5.27 -13.01
C ASP A 380 -32.64 -5.98 -13.71
N SER A 381 -32.47 -7.27 -13.40
CA SER A 381 -31.51 -8.14 -14.07
C SER A 381 -31.93 -8.42 -15.49
N PHE A 382 -30.99 -8.63 -16.38
CA PHE A 382 -31.24 -9.02 -17.77
C PHE A 382 -30.19 -10.01 -18.25
N ASP A 383 -30.60 -10.87 -19.21
CA ASP A 383 -29.68 -11.77 -19.90
C ASP A 383 -29.08 -11.04 -21.10
N PHE A 384 -27.79 -11.23 -21.31
CA PHE A 384 -27.06 -10.68 -22.43
C PHE A 384 -26.27 -11.78 -23.16
N THR A 385 -26.36 -11.79 -24.49
CA THR A 385 -25.59 -12.69 -25.36
C THR A 385 -24.50 -11.90 -26.03
N ALA A 386 -23.25 -12.36 -25.92
CA ALA A 386 -22.14 -11.68 -26.56
C ALA A 386 -22.33 -11.61 -28.09
N GLY A 387 -22.12 -10.41 -28.62
CA GLY A 387 -22.37 -10.09 -30.04
C GLY A 387 -23.76 -9.48 -30.33
N ASP A 388 -24.67 -9.43 -29.35
CA ASP A 388 -25.89 -8.66 -29.46
C ASP A 388 -25.63 -7.16 -29.24
N ASN A 389 -26.59 -6.32 -29.62
CA ASN A 389 -26.53 -4.91 -29.28
C ASN A 389 -26.58 -4.72 -27.76
N GLU A 390 -25.67 -3.91 -27.24
CA GLU A 390 -25.65 -3.59 -25.83
C GLU A 390 -26.95 -2.91 -25.39
N PRO A 391 -27.57 -3.40 -24.28
CA PRO A 391 -28.77 -2.75 -23.74
C PRO A 391 -28.43 -1.37 -23.18
N THR A 392 -29.38 -0.45 -23.28
CA THR A 392 -29.23 0.87 -22.65
C THR A 392 -29.17 0.76 -21.15
N ARG A 393 -28.42 1.66 -20.50
CA ARG A 393 -28.33 1.73 -19.05
C ARG A 393 -29.73 1.72 -18.40
N PRO A 394 -30.01 0.76 -17.49
CA PRO A 394 -31.32 0.68 -16.85
C PRO A 394 -31.56 1.86 -15.90
N ASN A 395 -32.83 2.23 -15.74
CA ASN A 395 -33.23 3.20 -14.74
C ASN A 395 -33.30 2.53 -13.35
N VAL A 396 -32.79 3.20 -12.33
CA VAL A 396 -32.87 2.77 -10.92
C VAL A 396 -33.88 3.63 -10.17
N SER A 397 -34.60 3.03 -9.24
CA SER A 397 -35.57 3.74 -8.40
C SER A 397 -35.07 3.91 -6.98
N TYR A 398 -34.59 5.10 -6.66
CA TYR A 398 -34.13 5.44 -5.30
C TYR A 398 -35.27 5.51 -4.25
N LYS A 399 -36.52 5.28 -4.64
CA LYS A 399 -37.67 5.40 -3.72
C LYS A 399 -38.14 4.07 -3.15
N SER A 400 -37.98 2.97 -3.87
CA SER A 400 -38.55 1.65 -3.49
C SER A 400 -37.51 0.64 -3.02
N ASP A 401 -36.27 0.71 -3.52
CA ASP A 401 -35.28 -0.35 -3.37
C ASP A 401 -33.94 0.13 -2.78
N LEU A 402 -33.97 1.29 -2.09
CA LEU A 402 -32.78 1.87 -1.49
C LEU A 402 -32.40 1.11 -0.21
N THR A 403 -31.21 0.51 -0.23
CA THR A 403 -30.56 -0.06 0.96
C THR A 403 -29.56 0.94 1.50
N LYS A 404 -29.64 1.24 2.80
CA LYS A 404 -28.68 2.05 3.55
C LYS A 404 -27.90 1.17 4.51
N SER A 405 -26.58 1.34 4.54
CA SER A 405 -25.69 0.72 5.53
C SER A 405 -24.72 1.76 6.05
N GLU A 406 -24.46 1.76 7.34
CA GLU A 406 -23.50 2.65 8.00
C GLU A 406 -22.63 1.84 8.95
N THR A 407 -21.37 2.19 9.07
CA THR A 407 -20.42 1.61 10.02
C THR A 407 -19.57 2.72 10.60
N GLU A 408 -19.51 2.79 11.92
CA GLU A 408 -18.70 3.75 12.66
C GLU A 408 -17.91 3.01 13.74
N TYR A 409 -16.65 3.39 13.94
CA TYR A 409 -15.89 2.97 15.11
C TYR A 409 -14.81 3.97 15.49
N ASP A 410 -14.54 4.01 16.78
CA ASP A 410 -13.41 4.72 17.37
C ASP A 410 -12.29 3.73 17.69
N TYR A 411 -11.07 4.13 17.39
CA TYR A 411 -9.88 3.35 17.71
C TYR A 411 -8.84 4.27 18.35
N TYR A 412 -8.17 3.77 19.38
CA TYR A 412 -6.98 4.41 19.94
C TYR A 412 -5.96 3.38 20.41
N GLY A 413 -4.69 3.77 20.36
CA GLY A 413 -3.58 2.96 20.84
C GLY A 413 -2.56 3.81 21.59
N VAL A 414 -1.90 3.18 22.53
CA VAL A 414 -0.75 3.74 23.27
C VAL A 414 0.40 2.76 23.13
N TYR A 415 1.57 3.24 22.79
CA TYR A 415 2.74 2.41 22.54
C TYR A 415 4.02 3.01 23.10
N ALA A 416 4.96 2.12 23.39
CA ALA A 416 6.32 2.49 23.73
C ALA A 416 7.31 1.50 23.10
N GLN A 417 8.46 2.01 22.67
CA GLN A 417 9.56 1.22 22.13
C GLN A 417 10.89 1.79 22.59
N ASP A 418 11.86 0.93 22.84
CA ASP A 418 13.24 1.30 23.16
C ASP A 418 14.21 0.44 22.36
N LEU A 419 15.14 1.07 21.65
CA LEU A 419 16.30 0.44 21.07
C LEU A 419 17.49 0.67 22.02
N ILE A 420 17.93 -0.38 22.66
CA ILE A 420 18.94 -0.38 23.72
C ILE A 420 20.26 -0.85 23.15
N THR A 421 21.27 0.01 23.14
CA THR A 421 22.63 -0.29 22.67
C THR A 421 23.53 -0.61 23.82
N PHE A 422 23.81 -1.90 24.03
CA PHE A 422 24.71 -2.38 25.09
C PHE A 422 26.20 -2.26 24.74
N SER A 423 26.50 -2.38 23.45
CA SER A 423 27.85 -2.24 22.90
C SER A 423 27.76 -1.97 21.38
N GLU A 424 28.87 -1.66 20.73
CA GLU A 424 28.95 -1.53 19.26
C GLU A 424 28.45 -2.80 18.52
N GLN A 425 28.41 -3.95 19.19
CA GLN A 425 28.02 -5.22 18.57
C GLN A 425 26.61 -5.68 18.94
N TRP A 426 26.04 -5.20 20.04
CA TRP A 426 24.77 -5.75 20.55
C TRP A 426 23.75 -4.66 20.84
N GLN A 427 22.61 -4.80 20.18
CA GLN A 427 21.43 -4.00 20.46
C GLN A 427 20.21 -4.91 20.72
N VAL A 428 19.27 -4.41 21.49
CA VAL A 428 17.99 -5.06 21.77
C VAL A 428 16.88 -4.05 21.56
N SER A 429 15.89 -4.40 20.74
CA SER A 429 14.66 -3.63 20.58
C SER A 429 13.56 -4.28 21.41
N VAL A 430 12.92 -3.51 22.26
CA VAL A 430 11.76 -3.93 23.05
C VAL A 430 10.63 -2.93 22.83
N GLY A 431 9.41 -3.43 22.75
CA GLY A 431 8.25 -2.56 22.59
C GLY A 431 6.98 -3.24 23.09
N ALA A 432 6.02 -2.41 23.44
CA ALA A 432 4.68 -2.87 23.81
C ALA A 432 3.65 -1.82 23.35
N ARG A 433 2.47 -2.32 22.99
CA ARG A 433 1.33 -1.50 22.61
C ARG A 433 0.06 -2.05 23.25
N PHE A 434 -0.80 -1.13 23.65
CA PHE A 434 -2.18 -1.41 24.03
C PHE A 434 -3.12 -0.72 23.04
N ASP A 435 -4.07 -1.48 22.52
CA ASP A 435 -5.07 -1.04 21.55
C ASP A 435 -6.48 -1.24 22.09
N LYS A 436 -7.37 -0.33 21.69
CA LYS A 436 -8.80 -0.46 21.91
C LYS A 436 -9.57 0.08 20.72
N GLN A 437 -10.48 -0.74 20.19
CA GLN A 437 -11.50 -0.34 19.24
C GLN A 437 -12.87 -0.43 19.91
N THR A 438 -13.71 0.57 19.69
CA THR A 438 -15.11 0.59 20.11
C THR A 438 -16.01 0.72 18.89
N ARG A 439 -16.89 -0.26 18.67
CA ARG A 439 -17.91 -0.26 17.62
C ARG A 439 -19.26 -0.68 18.20
N GLU A 440 -20.29 0.13 18.01
CA GLU A 440 -21.68 -0.18 18.48
C GLU A 440 -21.77 -0.60 19.94
N GLY A 441 -20.86 -0.09 20.80
CA GLY A 441 -20.78 -0.40 22.21
C GLY A 441 -20.00 -1.67 22.57
N GLN A 442 -19.52 -2.44 21.58
CA GLN A 442 -18.57 -3.53 21.77
C GLN A 442 -17.15 -3.00 21.81
N ASN A 443 -16.29 -3.62 22.61
CA ASN A 443 -14.88 -3.25 22.72
C ASN A 443 -14.00 -4.44 22.34
N ASN A 444 -13.07 -4.22 21.43
CA ASN A 444 -11.95 -5.12 21.17
C ASN A 444 -10.69 -4.48 21.74
N GLU A 445 -10.00 -5.19 22.63
CA GLU A 445 -8.79 -4.72 23.29
C GLU A 445 -7.66 -5.72 23.03
N SER A 446 -6.43 -5.24 22.82
CA SER A 446 -5.27 -6.09 22.63
C SER A 446 -4.03 -5.48 23.26
N PHE A 447 -3.14 -6.36 23.75
CA PHE A 447 -1.79 -6.01 24.19
C PHE A 447 -0.78 -6.75 23.32
N LEU A 448 0.06 -5.99 22.63
CA LEU A 448 0.95 -6.47 21.56
C LEU A 448 2.41 -6.21 21.96
N PRO A 449 3.19 -7.26 22.25
CA PRO A 449 4.63 -7.15 22.49
C PRO A 449 5.41 -7.14 21.17
N LYS A 450 6.57 -6.48 21.20
CA LYS A 450 7.62 -6.57 20.18
C LYS A 450 8.95 -6.81 20.84
N PHE A 451 9.73 -7.72 20.28
CA PHE A 451 11.07 -8.02 20.77
C PHE A 451 12.01 -8.25 19.59
N GLY A 452 13.21 -7.69 19.67
CA GLY A 452 14.26 -7.87 18.67
C GLY A 452 15.64 -7.89 19.30
N VAL A 453 16.52 -8.73 18.77
CA VAL A 453 17.96 -8.75 19.12
C VAL A 453 18.74 -8.51 17.83
N LEU A 454 19.68 -7.59 17.88
CA LEU A 454 20.56 -7.27 16.77
C LEU A 454 22.02 -7.52 17.18
N TYR A 455 22.75 -8.18 16.30
CA TYR A 455 24.17 -8.41 16.42
C TYR A 455 24.89 -7.80 15.22
N HIS A 456 25.79 -6.87 15.48
CA HIS A 456 26.62 -6.20 14.49
C HIS A 456 28.03 -6.82 14.47
N PRO A 457 28.33 -7.78 13.58
CA PRO A 457 29.67 -8.34 13.47
C PRO A 457 30.71 -7.30 13.06
N ASN A 458 30.28 -6.26 12.36
CA ASN A 458 31.02 -5.05 11.99
C ASN A 458 30.04 -3.90 11.72
N ALA A 459 30.53 -2.69 11.45
CA ALA A 459 29.70 -1.51 11.24
C ALA A 459 28.77 -1.57 10.00
N SER A 460 29.10 -2.42 9.02
CA SER A 460 28.31 -2.53 7.75
C SER A 460 27.37 -3.73 7.75
N ALA A 461 27.26 -4.52 8.81
CA ALA A 461 26.44 -5.72 8.83
C ALA A 461 25.67 -5.91 10.12
N THR A 462 24.45 -6.41 10.01
CA THR A 462 23.58 -6.78 11.13
C THR A 462 22.95 -8.14 10.90
N ILE A 463 22.99 -8.98 11.93
CA ILE A 463 22.19 -10.20 12.04
C ILE A 463 21.14 -9.93 13.10
N TYR A 464 19.88 -10.20 12.83
CA TYR A 464 18.81 -9.96 13.79
C TYR A 464 17.87 -11.17 13.93
N ALA A 465 17.20 -11.22 15.07
CA ALA A 465 16.06 -12.08 15.30
C ALA A 465 14.96 -11.26 15.96
N SER A 466 13.72 -11.42 15.50
CA SER A 466 12.58 -10.67 16.04
C SER A 466 11.33 -11.51 16.22
N TYR A 467 10.48 -11.02 17.13
CA TYR A 467 9.13 -11.48 17.39
C TYR A 467 8.20 -10.27 17.38
N THR A 468 7.12 -10.35 16.61
CA THR A 468 6.11 -9.29 16.51
C THR A 468 4.71 -9.87 16.46
N GLU A 469 3.74 -9.15 17.01
CA GLU A 469 2.33 -9.50 16.97
C GLU A 469 1.51 -8.45 16.23
N GLY A 470 0.37 -8.88 15.68
CA GLY A 470 -0.61 -8.05 15.01
C GLY A 470 -2.02 -8.33 15.50
N PHE A 471 -2.92 -7.37 15.26
CA PHE A 471 -4.28 -7.36 15.78
C PHE A 471 -5.23 -6.83 14.71
N GLU A 472 -6.28 -7.63 14.42
CA GLU A 472 -7.37 -7.28 13.52
C GLU A 472 -8.72 -7.43 14.26
N PRO A 473 -9.35 -6.33 14.75
CA PRO A 473 -10.64 -6.36 15.42
C PRO A 473 -11.73 -6.91 14.51
N GLN A 474 -12.64 -7.72 15.04
CA GLN A 474 -13.77 -8.28 14.29
C GLN A 474 -15.08 -7.56 14.57
N ASN A 475 -15.40 -7.32 15.84
CA ASN A 475 -16.65 -6.66 16.27
C ASN A 475 -17.92 -7.25 15.63
N GLU A 476 -17.99 -8.55 15.57
CA GLU A 476 -19.07 -9.32 14.96
C GLU A 476 -19.56 -10.38 15.94
N THR A 477 -20.72 -10.97 15.64
CA THR A 477 -21.28 -12.11 16.36
C THR A 477 -21.64 -13.21 15.38
N ILE A 478 -21.71 -14.45 15.85
CA ILE A 478 -22.21 -15.57 15.05
C ILE A 478 -23.71 -15.35 14.80
N THR A 479 -24.07 -15.11 13.53
CA THR A 479 -25.45 -14.71 13.14
C THR A 479 -26.31 -15.85 12.60
N ASN A 480 -25.75 -17.05 12.40
CA ASN A 480 -26.51 -18.21 11.95
C ASN A 480 -27.39 -18.74 13.11
N ASP A 481 -28.69 -18.58 13.04
CA ASP A 481 -29.64 -18.99 14.07
C ASP A 481 -29.74 -20.51 14.29
N LYS A 482 -29.14 -21.31 13.38
CA LYS A 482 -29.00 -22.77 13.49
C LYS A 482 -27.65 -23.18 14.08
N ASP A 483 -26.79 -22.24 14.39
CA ASP A 483 -25.52 -22.51 15.01
C ASP A 483 -25.66 -22.63 16.52
N ILE A 484 -24.99 -23.62 17.13
CA ILE A 484 -25.04 -23.79 18.59
C ILE A 484 -24.40 -22.66 19.36
N ASN A 485 -23.51 -21.91 18.69
CA ASN A 485 -22.82 -20.72 19.20
C ASN A 485 -23.48 -19.42 18.73
N PHE A 486 -24.75 -19.46 18.28
CA PHE A 486 -25.47 -18.26 17.85
C PHE A 486 -25.43 -17.14 18.89
N GLY A 487 -25.07 -15.92 18.44
CA GLY A 487 -24.94 -14.74 19.29
C GLY A 487 -23.64 -14.67 20.10
N MET A 488 -22.72 -15.63 19.96
CA MET A 488 -21.40 -15.53 20.57
C MET A 488 -20.62 -14.40 19.87
N GLU A 489 -19.99 -13.53 20.65
CA GLU A 489 -19.09 -12.48 20.16
C GLU A 489 -17.82 -13.13 19.59
N ILE A 490 -17.33 -12.56 18.47
CA ILE A 490 -16.11 -12.99 17.81
C ILE A 490 -14.98 -12.11 18.33
N ASP A 491 -13.94 -12.73 18.90
CA ASP A 491 -12.74 -12.06 19.33
C ASP A 491 -11.93 -11.53 18.14
N ALA A 492 -10.99 -10.63 18.39
CA ALA A 492 -10.07 -10.16 17.37
C ALA A 492 -9.23 -11.32 16.81
N ILE A 493 -8.95 -11.26 15.52
CA ILE A 493 -7.93 -12.11 14.87
C ILE A 493 -6.56 -11.60 15.29
N THR A 494 -5.69 -12.51 15.68
CA THR A 494 -4.30 -12.22 16.05
C THR A 494 -3.34 -12.79 15.01
N SER A 495 -2.20 -12.17 14.87
CA SER A 495 -1.11 -12.69 14.07
C SER A 495 0.20 -12.60 14.83
N GLU A 496 1.08 -13.59 14.65
CA GLU A 496 2.43 -13.56 15.17
C GLU A 496 3.45 -13.82 14.07
N GLN A 497 4.63 -13.21 14.19
CA GLN A 497 5.76 -13.47 13.32
C GLN A 497 7.02 -13.71 14.12
N LYS A 498 7.77 -14.72 13.69
CA LYS A 498 9.17 -14.98 14.06
C LYS A 498 10.03 -14.79 12.83
N GLU A 499 11.02 -13.91 12.91
CA GLU A 499 11.88 -13.60 11.78
C GLU A 499 13.35 -13.63 12.21
N ILE A 500 14.21 -14.19 11.37
CA ILE A 500 15.68 -14.10 11.50
C ILE A 500 16.19 -13.56 10.18
N GLY A 501 16.99 -12.51 10.21
CA GLY A 501 17.50 -11.88 8.99
C GLY A 501 18.93 -11.35 9.11
N ILE A 502 19.46 -10.99 7.96
CA ILE A 502 20.78 -10.40 7.78
C ILE A 502 20.63 -9.16 6.91
N LYS A 503 21.27 -8.07 7.29
CA LYS A 503 21.43 -6.85 6.51
C LYS A 503 22.90 -6.54 6.35
N TRP A 504 23.33 -6.25 5.14
CA TRP A 504 24.74 -6.03 4.86
C TRP A 504 24.93 -4.92 3.83
N GLN A 505 25.65 -3.88 4.21
CA GLN A 505 26.12 -2.84 3.31
C GLN A 505 27.43 -3.27 2.66
N LEU A 506 27.45 -3.29 1.33
CA LEU A 506 28.53 -3.76 0.48
C LEU A 506 29.07 -2.60 -0.37
N PHE A 507 30.29 -2.74 -0.89
CA PHE A 507 30.92 -1.80 -1.83
C PHE A 507 31.01 -0.35 -1.29
N ASP A 508 31.58 -0.19 -0.09
CA ASP A 508 31.67 1.09 0.62
C ASP A 508 30.28 1.70 0.84
N ASP A 509 29.38 0.88 1.39
CA ASP A 509 28.00 1.21 1.78
C ASP A 509 27.06 1.60 0.62
N ARG A 510 27.46 1.34 -0.64
CA ARG A 510 26.65 1.70 -1.82
C ARG A 510 25.56 0.70 -2.18
N LEU A 511 25.64 -0.55 -1.72
CA LEU A 511 24.65 -1.61 -1.97
C LEU A 511 24.21 -2.22 -0.66
N MET A 512 22.92 -2.21 -0.38
CA MET A 512 22.30 -2.93 0.72
C MET A 512 21.88 -4.32 0.24
N LEU A 513 22.36 -5.38 0.90
CA LEU A 513 21.89 -6.74 0.77
C LEU A 513 21.07 -7.09 2.01
N THR A 514 19.86 -7.62 1.83
CA THR A 514 19.01 -8.10 2.93
C THR A 514 18.56 -9.53 2.65
N SER A 515 18.42 -10.33 3.70
CA SER A 515 17.85 -11.67 3.62
C SER A 515 17.12 -11.99 4.92
N ALA A 516 15.96 -12.64 4.84
CA ALA A 516 15.19 -13.04 6.00
C ALA A 516 14.53 -14.40 5.80
N ILE A 517 14.40 -15.14 6.91
CA ILE A 517 13.55 -16.34 7.04
C ILE A 517 12.45 -15.95 8.02
N PHE A 518 11.20 -16.20 7.65
CA PHE A 518 10.05 -15.83 8.45
C PHE A 518 9.07 -16.99 8.62
N ASP A 519 8.33 -16.96 9.72
CA ASP A 519 7.21 -17.83 10.04
C ASP A 519 6.09 -16.96 10.61
N ILE A 520 4.99 -16.85 9.89
CA ILE A 520 3.83 -15.98 10.21
C ILE A 520 2.62 -16.88 10.40
N SER A 521 1.90 -16.72 11.53
CA SER A 521 0.58 -17.32 11.76
C SER A 521 -0.48 -16.21 11.87
N LYS A 522 -1.66 -16.50 11.32
CA LYS A 522 -2.90 -15.75 11.51
C LYS A 522 -3.88 -16.68 12.18
N GLU A 523 -4.28 -16.36 13.43
CA GLU A 523 -5.11 -17.20 14.28
C GLU A 523 -6.43 -16.53 14.63
N GLY A 524 -7.45 -17.36 14.92
CA GLY A 524 -8.75 -16.86 15.31
C GLY A 524 -9.73 -16.66 14.15
N THR A 525 -9.50 -17.27 13.00
CA THR A 525 -10.51 -17.31 11.94
C THR A 525 -11.60 -18.33 12.28
N LEU A 526 -12.82 -18.10 11.75
CA LEU A 526 -13.95 -18.96 12.03
C LEU A 526 -13.85 -20.28 11.26
N VAL A 527 -14.10 -21.39 11.96
CA VAL A 527 -14.24 -22.74 11.40
C VAL A 527 -15.61 -23.28 11.79
N SER A 528 -16.40 -23.70 10.80
CA SER A 528 -17.74 -24.23 10.99
C SER A 528 -17.79 -25.72 10.68
N GLU A 529 -18.29 -26.50 11.61
CA GLU A 529 -18.50 -27.96 11.45
C GLU A 529 -19.99 -28.28 11.48
N GLN A 530 -20.38 -29.29 10.71
CA GLN A 530 -21.75 -29.83 10.75
C GLN A 530 -21.82 -30.95 11.75
N LEU A 531 -22.71 -30.83 12.73
CA LEU A 531 -22.94 -31.82 13.76
C LEU A 531 -24.28 -32.53 13.52
N GLU A 532 -24.27 -33.86 13.53
CA GLU A 532 -25.52 -34.66 13.57
C GLU A 532 -26.06 -34.67 15.00
N THR A 533 -27.28 -34.20 15.17
CA THR A 533 -27.96 -34.27 16.46
C THR A 533 -28.45 -35.70 16.74
N PRO A 534 -28.64 -36.10 18.00
CA PRO A 534 -29.19 -37.42 18.34
C PRO A 534 -30.56 -37.78 17.75
N ILE A 535 -31.29 -36.79 17.24
CA ILE A 535 -32.59 -36.95 16.58
C ILE A 535 -32.50 -36.90 15.04
N GLY A 536 -31.26 -36.90 14.47
CA GLY A 536 -31.02 -36.96 13.03
C GLY A 536 -31.16 -35.62 12.27
N SER A 537 -31.27 -34.50 12.98
CA SER A 537 -31.14 -33.17 12.36
C SER A 537 -29.65 -32.73 12.34
N VAL A 538 -29.31 -31.89 11.37
CA VAL A 538 -27.97 -31.31 11.27
C VAL A 538 -28.03 -29.93 11.89
N THR A 539 -27.04 -29.59 12.73
CA THR A 539 -26.78 -28.25 13.24
C THR A 539 -25.36 -27.86 12.92
N THR A 540 -25.05 -26.57 12.97
CA THR A 540 -23.72 -26.07 12.78
C THR A 540 -23.07 -25.72 14.12
N GLU A 541 -21.76 -25.94 14.27
CA GLU A 541 -20.94 -25.42 15.34
C GLU A 541 -19.83 -24.59 14.71
N THR A 542 -19.84 -23.29 14.97
CA THR A 542 -18.80 -22.36 14.51
C THR A 542 -17.92 -21.97 15.67
N ASN A 543 -16.63 -22.23 15.56
CA ASN A 543 -15.62 -21.94 16.56
C ASN A 543 -14.53 -21.06 15.97
N GLN A 544 -13.92 -20.19 16.79
CA GLN A 544 -12.84 -19.29 16.40
C GLN A 544 -11.47 -19.96 16.63
N VAL A 545 -11.19 -21.03 15.86
CA VAL A 545 -10.00 -21.88 16.01
C VAL A 545 -9.16 -21.99 14.73
N GLY A 546 -9.55 -21.29 13.68
CA GLY A 546 -8.84 -21.36 12.40
C GLY A 546 -7.45 -20.74 12.46
N GLU A 547 -6.52 -21.31 11.67
CA GLU A 547 -5.14 -20.86 11.55
C GLU A 547 -4.69 -20.92 10.10
N GLN A 548 -4.16 -19.81 9.61
CA GLN A 548 -3.46 -19.70 8.33
C GLN A 548 -1.98 -19.43 8.63
N ARG A 549 -1.06 -20.21 8.04
CA ARG A 549 0.37 -20.12 8.35
C ARG A 549 1.21 -20.02 7.10
N HIS A 550 2.09 -19.01 7.07
CA HIS A 550 2.97 -18.74 5.95
C HIS A 550 4.44 -18.75 6.42
N LYS A 551 5.25 -19.60 5.80
CA LYS A 551 6.69 -19.69 6.03
C LYS A 551 7.42 -19.34 4.75
N GLY A 552 8.54 -18.66 4.89
CA GLY A 552 9.27 -18.28 3.70
C GLY A 552 10.69 -17.82 3.95
N PHE A 553 11.34 -17.60 2.82
CA PHE A 553 12.67 -17.02 2.73
C PHE A 553 12.65 -15.94 1.69
N GLU A 554 13.31 -14.82 1.97
CA GLU A 554 13.47 -13.72 1.02
C GLU A 554 14.90 -13.19 1.01
N ILE A 555 15.29 -12.65 -0.15
CA ILE A 555 16.56 -11.95 -0.34
C ILE A 555 16.30 -10.72 -1.22
N ALA A 556 16.94 -9.61 -0.90
CA ALA A 556 16.90 -8.40 -1.72
C ALA A 556 18.26 -7.70 -1.76
N ALA A 557 18.53 -7.01 -2.87
CA ALA A 557 19.71 -6.18 -3.06
C ALA A 557 19.28 -4.84 -3.68
N GLN A 558 19.75 -3.71 -3.11
CA GLN A 558 19.37 -2.38 -3.55
C GLN A 558 20.54 -1.40 -3.47
N GLY A 559 20.82 -0.66 -4.55
CA GLY A 559 21.85 0.35 -4.63
C GLY A 559 22.80 0.18 -5.81
N ALA A 560 24.00 0.73 -5.71
CA ALA A 560 25.02 0.72 -6.75
C ALA A 560 25.91 -0.54 -6.65
N ALA A 561 25.77 -1.47 -7.59
CA ALA A 561 26.65 -2.63 -7.71
C ALA A 561 28.03 -2.26 -8.28
N THR A 562 28.10 -1.22 -9.12
CA THR A 562 29.32 -0.58 -9.63
C THR A 562 29.08 0.94 -9.74
N ASP A 563 30.10 1.71 -10.14
CA ASP A 563 29.94 3.16 -10.36
C ASP A 563 28.91 3.51 -11.46
N ARG A 564 28.47 2.54 -12.27
CA ARG A 564 27.56 2.73 -13.40
C ARG A 564 26.39 1.78 -13.44
N LEU A 565 26.34 0.77 -12.58
CA LEU A 565 25.25 -0.20 -12.51
C LEU A 565 24.55 -0.11 -11.18
N PHE A 566 23.29 0.30 -11.24
CA PHE A 566 22.37 0.34 -10.12
C PHE A 566 21.37 -0.80 -10.22
N VAL A 567 21.03 -1.38 -9.09
CA VAL A 567 20.20 -2.60 -9.01
C VAL A 567 19.19 -2.45 -7.89
N MET A 568 17.95 -2.82 -8.19
CA MET A 568 16.95 -3.23 -7.22
C MET A 568 16.49 -4.63 -7.61
N ALA A 569 16.76 -5.60 -6.74
CA ALA A 569 16.46 -7.00 -6.99
C ALA A 569 15.91 -7.67 -5.75
N SER A 570 14.94 -8.54 -5.90
CA SER A 570 14.39 -9.34 -4.80
C SER A 570 13.91 -10.71 -5.28
N ALA A 571 13.90 -11.68 -4.38
CA ALA A 571 13.30 -12.98 -4.61
C ALA A 571 12.70 -13.53 -3.31
N MET A 572 11.59 -14.24 -3.40
CA MET A 572 10.90 -14.87 -2.29
C MET A 572 10.54 -16.31 -2.63
N TYR A 573 10.71 -17.19 -1.63
CA TYR A 573 10.06 -18.49 -1.56
C TYR A 573 9.00 -18.44 -0.47
N LEU A 574 7.78 -18.92 -0.76
CA LEU A 574 6.64 -18.91 0.14
C LEU A 574 5.98 -20.28 0.20
N ASP A 575 5.84 -20.80 1.41
CA ASP A 575 5.00 -21.96 1.75
C ASP A 575 3.82 -21.48 2.62
N ALA A 576 2.67 -21.33 1.97
CA ALA A 576 1.46 -20.75 2.56
C ALA A 576 0.34 -21.80 2.59
N ASN A 577 -0.26 -22.04 3.78
CA ASN A 577 -1.28 -23.04 3.95
C ASN A 577 -2.34 -22.63 4.98
N TYR A 578 -3.56 -23.12 4.81
CA TYR A 578 -4.58 -23.16 5.86
C TYR A 578 -4.31 -24.37 6.76
N GLU A 579 -3.68 -24.16 7.92
CA GLU A 579 -3.32 -25.23 8.86
C GLU A 579 -4.56 -25.79 9.58
N ARG A 580 -5.48 -24.88 9.98
CA ARG A 580 -6.80 -25.20 10.54
C ARG A 580 -7.84 -24.33 9.88
N ALA A 581 -8.78 -24.96 9.21
CA ALA A 581 -9.86 -24.30 8.47
C ALA A 581 -11.04 -25.26 8.29
N ASN A 582 -12.09 -24.80 7.64
CA ASN A 582 -13.16 -25.67 7.16
C ASN A 582 -12.59 -26.81 6.30
N GLU A 583 -13.25 -27.95 6.27
CA GLU A 583 -12.77 -29.18 5.59
C GLU A 583 -12.38 -28.95 4.13
N ASP A 584 -13.09 -28.06 3.44
CA ASP A 584 -12.85 -27.68 2.05
C ASP A 584 -11.58 -26.82 1.84
N LEU A 585 -11.09 -26.13 2.88
CA LEU A 585 -9.90 -25.28 2.81
C LEU A 585 -8.67 -25.89 3.47
N GLN A 586 -8.85 -26.81 4.43
CA GLN A 586 -7.74 -27.32 5.25
C GLN A 586 -6.62 -27.95 4.41
N GLY A 587 -5.38 -27.54 4.64
CA GLY A 587 -4.20 -27.99 3.93
C GLY A 587 -4.04 -27.39 2.51
N LYS A 588 -4.96 -26.53 2.07
CA LYS A 588 -4.89 -25.85 0.77
C LYS A 588 -4.09 -24.54 0.87
N ARG A 589 -3.67 -24.08 -0.28
CA ARG A 589 -2.94 -22.80 -0.43
C ARG A 589 -3.94 -21.66 -0.67
N PRO A 590 -3.68 -20.47 -0.12
CA PRO A 590 -4.45 -19.27 -0.48
C PRO A 590 -4.38 -18.98 -1.98
N VAL A 591 -5.47 -18.41 -2.50
CA VAL A 591 -5.54 -17.91 -3.88
C VAL A 591 -4.46 -16.83 -4.08
N ASP A 592 -3.88 -16.78 -5.26
CA ASP A 592 -2.85 -15.81 -5.64
C ASP A 592 -1.57 -15.81 -4.76
N ALA A 593 -1.25 -16.93 -4.11
CA ALA A 593 -0.02 -17.09 -3.34
C ALA A 593 1.00 -17.97 -4.10
N PRO A 594 1.90 -17.41 -4.93
CA PRO A 594 2.91 -18.17 -5.65
C PRO A 594 3.96 -18.76 -4.69
N LYS A 595 4.54 -19.93 -5.03
CA LYS A 595 5.68 -20.48 -4.27
C LYS A 595 6.96 -19.69 -4.47
N TRP A 596 7.16 -19.17 -5.65
CA TRP A 596 8.34 -18.39 -6.02
C TRP A 596 7.92 -17.11 -6.71
N SER A 597 8.55 -16.03 -6.34
CA SER A 597 8.46 -14.74 -7.03
C SER A 597 9.86 -14.11 -7.06
N ALA A 598 10.12 -13.31 -8.08
CA ALA A 598 11.37 -12.57 -8.21
C ALA A 598 11.16 -11.28 -9.01
N SER A 599 11.87 -10.25 -8.62
CA SER A 599 11.87 -8.95 -9.28
C SER A 599 13.30 -8.45 -9.46
N LEU A 600 13.56 -7.88 -10.60
CA LEU A 600 14.83 -7.22 -10.94
C LEU A 600 14.53 -5.95 -11.72
N TRP A 601 15.05 -4.83 -11.26
CA TRP A 601 15.15 -3.59 -12.02
C TRP A 601 16.59 -3.09 -11.98
N THR A 602 17.13 -2.66 -13.12
CA THR A 602 18.50 -2.20 -13.24
C THR A 602 18.58 -0.92 -14.07
N ARG A 603 19.53 -0.05 -13.72
CA ARG A 603 19.97 1.07 -14.52
C ARG A 603 21.47 0.95 -14.81
N TYR A 604 21.84 0.98 -16.08
CA TYR A 604 23.24 1.07 -16.52
C TYR A 604 23.51 2.43 -17.16
N GLU A 605 24.37 3.22 -16.54
CA GLU A 605 24.79 4.54 -17.02
C GLU A 605 25.93 4.40 -18.02
N LEU A 606 25.63 4.55 -19.31
CA LEU A 606 26.63 4.53 -20.37
C LEU A 606 27.59 5.73 -20.23
N ASN A 607 27.02 6.91 -19.91
CA ASN A 607 27.68 8.15 -19.59
C ASN A 607 26.69 9.08 -18.84
N ASP A 608 27.09 10.30 -18.51
CA ASP A 608 26.26 11.26 -17.75
C ASP A 608 24.96 11.66 -18.47
N ALA A 609 24.86 11.41 -19.79
CA ALA A 609 23.70 11.77 -20.59
C ALA A 609 22.79 10.59 -20.93
N ILE A 610 23.32 9.37 -20.97
CA ILE A 610 22.59 8.19 -21.47
C ILE A 610 22.62 7.07 -20.44
N ALA A 611 21.45 6.58 -20.08
CA ALA A 611 21.28 5.39 -19.28
C ALA A 611 20.31 4.40 -19.96
N PHE A 612 20.50 3.12 -19.67
CA PHE A 612 19.61 2.04 -20.08
C PHE A 612 19.04 1.36 -18.87
N ASN A 613 17.75 1.03 -18.92
CA ASN A 613 17.05 0.29 -17.89
C ASN A 613 16.65 -1.10 -18.41
N ALA A 614 16.65 -2.08 -17.53
CA ALA A 614 16.09 -3.39 -17.80
C ALA A 614 15.43 -3.95 -16.54
N GLY A 615 14.23 -4.48 -16.70
CA GLY A 615 13.43 -5.13 -15.66
C GLY A 615 13.09 -6.56 -16.03
N ALA A 616 12.99 -7.45 -15.02
CA ALA A 616 12.48 -8.80 -15.17
C ALA A 616 11.65 -9.15 -13.94
N PHE A 617 10.38 -9.53 -14.14
CA PHE A 617 9.42 -9.79 -13.08
C PHE A 617 8.87 -11.19 -13.27
N TYR A 618 9.18 -12.08 -12.34
CA TYR A 618 8.75 -13.47 -12.34
C TYR A 618 7.72 -13.73 -11.26
N GLU A 619 6.62 -14.35 -11.62
CA GLU A 619 5.62 -14.87 -10.70
C GLU A 619 5.37 -16.35 -11.03
N GLY A 620 5.51 -17.20 -10.00
CA GLY A 620 5.34 -18.66 -10.14
C GLY A 620 3.88 -19.06 -10.28
N GLU A 621 3.66 -20.36 -10.47
CA GLU A 621 2.31 -20.96 -10.51
C GLU A 621 1.54 -20.63 -9.23
N ARG A 622 0.22 -20.32 -9.39
CA ARG A 622 -0.70 -19.99 -8.30
C ARG A 622 -2.12 -20.42 -8.62
N PHE A 623 -2.92 -20.63 -7.60
CA PHE A 623 -4.30 -21.04 -7.76
C PHE A 623 -5.24 -19.85 -7.98
N ALA A 624 -6.26 -20.05 -8.83
CA ALA A 624 -7.33 -19.11 -9.08
C ALA A 624 -8.60 -19.40 -8.26
N ASP A 625 -8.62 -20.51 -7.54
CA ASP A 625 -9.77 -20.97 -6.74
C ASP A 625 -9.29 -21.49 -5.38
N SER A 626 -10.16 -21.40 -4.38
CA SER A 626 -9.90 -21.89 -3.02
C SER A 626 -9.77 -23.42 -2.94
N ASP A 627 -10.34 -24.15 -3.91
CA ASP A 627 -10.25 -25.59 -4.00
C ASP A 627 -8.91 -26.10 -4.53
N ASN A 628 -8.05 -25.18 -5.01
CA ASN A 628 -6.76 -25.45 -5.63
C ASN A 628 -6.87 -26.38 -6.85
N THR A 629 -7.93 -26.23 -7.63
CA THR A 629 -8.20 -27.02 -8.85
C THR A 629 -7.82 -26.30 -10.13
N ILE A 630 -7.87 -24.96 -10.13
CA ILE A 630 -7.55 -24.11 -11.27
C ILE A 630 -6.19 -23.45 -11.03
N THR A 631 -5.20 -23.81 -11.85
CA THR A 631 -3.83 -23.28 -11.73
C THR A 631 -3.56 -22.25 -12.82
N LYS A 632 -3.18 -21.04 -12.43
CA LYS A 632 -2.62 -20.04 -13.32
C LYS A 632 -1.13 -20.32 -13.51
N ASP A 633 -0.69 -20.33 -14.77
CA ASP A 633 0.70 -20.61 -15.14
C ASP A 633 1.67 -19.54 -14.60
N ALA A 634 2.91 -19.95 -14.39
CA ALA A 634 4.01 -19.05 -14.11
C ALA A 634 4.35 -18.18 -15.33
N TYR A 635 4.77 -16.95 -15.09
CA TYR A 635 5.20 -16.05 -16.16
C TYR A 635 6.44 -15.24 -15.81
N THR A 636 7.09 -14.70 -16.82
CA THR A 636 8.15 -13.70 -16.69
C THR A 636 7.87 -12.55 -17.65
N ARG A 637 7.65 -11.36 -17.12
CA ARG A 637 7.58 -10.12 -17.89
C ARG A 637 8.97 -9.48 -17.92
N VAL A 638 9.40 -9.03 -19.10
CA VAL A 638 10.66 -8.31 -19.28
C VAL A 638 10.38 -6.93 -19.84
N ASP A 639 10.92 -5.91 -19.19
CA ASP A 639 10.79 -4.51 -19.58
C ASP A 639 12.17 -3.93 -19.87
N VAL A 640 12.26 -3.01 -20.83
CA VAL A 640 13.50 -2.30 -21.14
C VAL A 640 13.24 -0.82 -21.34
N GLY A 641 14.23 0.00 -21.03
CA GLY A 641 14.10 1.44 -21.17
C GLY A 641 15.40 2.13 -21.52
N ALA A 642 15.29 3.36 -21.97
CA ALA A 642 16.43 4.25 -22.21
C ALA A 642 16.09 5.67 -21.75
N THR A 643 17.05 6.32 -21.13
CA THR A 643 16.97 7.72 -20.69
C THR A 643 18.04 8.52 -21.41
N TYR A 644 17.65 9.65 -21.99
CA TYR A 644 18.57 10.63 -22.59
C TYR A 644 18.38 12.00 -21.94
N LYS A 645 19.45 12.52 -21.37
CA LYS A 645 19.50 13.81 -20.69
C LYS A 645 20.38 14.79 -21.46
N PHE A 646 19.88 16.00 -21.60
CA PHE A 646 20.67 17.09 -22.20
C PHE A 646 20.18 18.43 -21.67
N ASN A 647 21.06 19.42 -21.70
CA ASN A 647 20.72 20.79 -21.35
C ASN A 647 20.50 21.62 -22.61
N LEU A 648 19.40 22.37 -22.64
CA LEU A 648 19.10 23.34 -23.69
C LEU A 648 18.93 24.72 -23.06
N SER A 649 19.92 25.59 -23.20
CA SER A 649 19.99 26.89 -22.53
C SER A 649 20.08 26.72 -21.01
N ASN A 650 19.02 27.02 -20.27
CA ASN A 650 18.97 26.86 -18.80
C ASN A 650 17.96 25.79 -18.38
N THR A 651 17.49 24.98 -19.30
CA THR A 651 16.50 23.93 -19.03
C THR A 651 17.16 22.57 -19.21
N ASP A 652 17.10 21.77 -18.17
CA ASP A 652 17.50 20.37 -18.23
C ASP A 652 16.34 19.55 -18.80
N ILE A 653 16.60 18.78 -19.85
CA ILE A 653 15.61 17.97 -20.54
C ILE A 653 15.97 16.49 -20.33
N ASN A 654 14.99 15.71 -19.90
CA ASN A 654 15.10 14.29 -19.69
C ASN A 654 14.03 13.58 -20.53
N LEU A 655 14.49 12.85 -21.55
CA LEU A 655 13.64 12.01 -22.39
C LEU A 655 13.76 10.57 -21.94
N ARG A 656 12.61 9.89 -21.76
CA ARG A 656 12.55 8.46 -21.41
C ARG A 656 11.72 7.72 -22.42
N LEU A 657 12.18 6.52 -22.75
CA LEU A 657 11.48 5.56 -23.59
C LEU A 657 11.48 4.23 -22.85
N ASN A 658 10.30 3.67 -22.62
CA ASN A 658 10.13 2.34 -22.03
C ASN A 658 9.34 1.44 -22.97
N VAL A 659 9.72 0.18 -23.01
CA VAL A 659 8.99 -0.92 -23.66
C VAL A 659 8.69 -1.93 -22.56
N GLU A 660 7.45 -1.99 -22.13
CA GLU A 660 6.94 -2.96 -21.18
C GLU A 660 6.55 -4.24 -21.89
N ASN A 661 6.71 -5.36 -21.19
CA ASN A 661 6.43 -6.69 -21.76
C ASN A 661 7.07 -6.87 -23.16
N LEU A 662 8.39 -6.68 -23.23
CA LEU A 662 9.17 -6.69 -24.48
C LEU A 662 8.93 -7.94 -25.37
N PHE A 663 8.65 -9.08 -24.74
CA PHE A 663 8.46 -10.35 -25.43
C PHE A 663 7.01 -10.70 -25.70
N ASP A 664 6.08 -9.77 -25.44
CA ASP A 664 4.63 -9.96 -25.60
C ASP A 664 4.12 -11.23 -24.91
N THR A 665 4.58 -11.43 -23.67
CA THR A 665 4.21 -12.59 -22.87
C THR A 665 2.76 -12.50 -22.44
N ASP A 666 1.94 -13.48 -22.79
CA ASP A 666 0.59 -13.61 -22.26
C ASP A 666 0.63 -14.11 -20.81
N TYR A 667 -0.10 -13.48 -19.92
CA TYR A 667 -0.17 -13.91 -18.53
C TYR A 667 -1.47 -13.49 -17.85
N LEU A 668 -1.83 -14.26 -16.83
CA LEU A 668 -2.93 -13.92 -15.93
C LEU A 668 -2.34 -13.28 -14.66
N GLY A 669 -2.84 -12.13 -14.28
CA GLY A 669 -2.50 -11.45 -13.03
C GLY A 669 -3.30 -11.98 -11.85
N GLY A 670 -3.54 -11.12 -10.84
CA GLY A 670 -4.32 -11.46 -9.66
C GLY A 670 -5.81 -11.62 -9.93
N GLY A 671 -6.49 -12.25 -8.98
CA GLY A 671 -7.92 -12.52 -9.03
C GLY A 671 -8.26 -13.99 -9.23
N GLY A 672 -9.51 -14.36 -8.89
CA GLY A 672 -10.05 -15.70 -9.01
C GLY A 672 -10.68 -15.98 -10.37
N ASN A 673 -11.30 -17.16 -10.52
CA ASN A 673 -11.84 -17.65 -11.79
C ASN A 673 -12.97 -16.79 -12.43
N GLY A 674 -13.58 -15.91 -11.67
CA GLY A 674 -14.64 -14.99 -12.14
C GLY A 674 -14.19 -13.54 -12.32
N ASN A 675 -12.91 -13.22 -12.09
CA ASN A 675 -12.46 -11.82 -12.03
C ASN A 675 -10.94 -11.67 -12.17
N VAL A 676 -10.31 -12.49 -12.98
CA VAL A 676 -8.87 -12.47 -13.15
C VAL A 676 -8.43 -11.22 -13.94
N THR A 677 -7.31 -10.64 -13.56
CA THR A 677 -6.64 -9.61 -14.35
C THR A 677 -5.90 -10.26 -15.51
N VAL A 678 -6.13 -9.79 -16.73
CA VAL A 678 -5.36 -10.21 -17.90
C VAL A 678 -4.19 -9.25 -18.08
N GLY A 679 -2.99 -9.80 -18.24
CA GLY A 679 -1.79 -9.01 -18.47
C GLY A 679 -1.85 -8.29 -19.81
N GLU A 680 -1.34 -7.08 -19.83
CA GLU A 680 -1.19 -6.30 -21.06
C GLU A 680 -0.01 -6.84 -21.87
N GLY A 681 -0.18 -6.91 -23.19
CA GLY A 681 0.90 -7.22 -24.13
C GLY A 681 1.99 -6.15 -24.16
N THR A 682 2.81 -6.14 -25.21
CA THR A 682 3.86 -5.11 -25.34
C THR A 682 3.26 -3.70 -25.36
N ASN A 683 3.74 -2.83 -24.44
CA ASN A 683 3.34 -1.42 -24.36
C ASN A 683 4.57 -0.50 -24.50
N LEU A 684 4.46 0.50 -25.36
CA LEU A 684 5.49 1.53 -25.59
C LEU A 684 5.08 2.81 -24.89
N ARG A 685 5.94 3.32 -23.98
CA ARG A 685 5.74 4.60 -23.28
C ARG A 685 6.88 5.59 -23.56
N LEU A 686 6.54 6.84 -23.81
CA LEU A 686 7.48 7.93 -24.06
C LEU A 686 7.18 9.09 -23.11
N ALA A 687 8.19 9.62 -22.45
CA ALA A 687 8.07 10.78 -21.56
C ALA A 687 9.13 11.83 -21.84
N ALA A 688 8.76 13.09 -21.66
CA ALA A 688 9.66 14.23 -21.65
C ALA A 688 9.45 15.04 -20.37
N GLN A 689 10.54 15.31 -19.64
CA GLN A 689 10.55 16.15 -18.45
C GLN A 689 11.46 17.34 -18.69
N PHE A 690 11.01 18.51 -18.27
CA PHE A 690 11.70 19.80 -18.36
C PHE A 690 11.90 20.32 -16.93
N SER A 691 13.15 20.58 -16.54
CA SER A 691 13.51 21.13 -15.22
C SER A 691 14.20 22.48 -15.40
N PHE A 692 13.74 23.50 -14.65
CA PHE A 692 14.13 24.91 -14.81
C PHE A 692 14.83 25.44 -13.56
#